data_86cb0b850b4c27f1b336e7ab584c5e03
#
_entry.id   86cb0b850b4c27f1b336e7ab584c5e03
#
_cell.length_a   1.000
_cell.length_b   1.000
_cell.length_c   1.000
_cell.angle_alpha   90.00
_cell.angle_beta   90.00
_cell.angle_gamma   90.00
#
_symmetry.space_group_name_H-M   'P 1'
#
loop_
_entity.id
_entity.type
_entity.pdbx_description
1 polymer ?
#
loop_
_entity_poly.entity_id
_entity_poly.type
_entity_poly.pdbx_seq_one_letter_code
_entity_poly.pdbx_strand_id
1 'polypeptide(L)'
;MKTDYKFSNLLGSVYRRGNLVYTEDGTCLLSPVGNPLHPKGELLLTVDEGGQAILSHFKRRIVLYRFSLKAAVSALKFSPGGTHFAVALGRKIEVWKTPSTPGSTEGVDDDESGGLEFAPFVRYRQYVSHHDTVQNIEWSSDSRFFLSASKDLTARIWSLDPEEGFTPTVLAGHRTAVYAAWFSHDQETIYTISKDGALFRWQYLPPTDVDPEMVAVEDERWRINDRQYFFQDHAHLATAAFHPQSNLLVTGFSNGLFMLHELPNFSEIHKLSISASNIDTVSINKSGEWLAFGSSALGQLLVWEWQSESYILKQQGHFDSLNALTYSPSADRVITCADDGKVKVWDTASGFCVVTFTEHTSGVTACEFARRGNVLFTASLDGSVRAFDLIRYRCFRTFTASKRLSFSSIAVDPAGEVVAAGSLDDFDIHIWSVQTGQLLDQLAGHEGPVSSLAFAPNGGTLVSGSWDRTVRLWSIFARTQTSEPLQLQADVLCVSVRPDSKQIAVSTLDGQLTFWSLSEGTQEAGLDGRRDVSGGRKITDRRTAANVAGTKSFNTVTYSADGSVVLAGGNSKYICLYAVETGVLLQKYTVSTNLSLDGTQEFLNSRLLTEAGPRALLDETGEASDLEDRLDKSLPGSRRGDAAQRKTAPAIRVPGVAFSPTGRAFCAASTEGLLIYSVDAGVQFDPFDLDVDVTPESTLKILARREWLKALVMAFRLNRPKLIMRVYRSIPTTDIGLVVRDLPAVYLERMLRHVAKEADTSPHLELNLLWLESLLRLHGRVLKERQGDFAEVVRMVQRAVARLQGEVMKVAERNRGTIDYLLGQPRARNGVEGSGVRLRLMGNGVGDVEAGDGDESMDDGEEGDASEWIGLE
;
A
#
# COMPACT_ATOMS: atom_id res chain seq x y z
N MET A 1 -20.65 15.41 5.47
CA MET A 1 -19.66 14.57 4.79
C MET A 1 -19.33 13.34 5.63
N LYS A 2 -19.01 12.16 5.05
CA LYS A 2 -18.48 11.02 5.84
C LYS A 2 -17.02 11.31 6.14
N THR A 3 -16.63 11.29 7.41
CA THR A 3 -15.28 11.65 7.88
C THR A 3 -14.45 10.45 8.31
N ASP A 4 -14.96 9.23 8.18
CA ASP A 4 -14.26 7.98 8.54
C ASP A 4 -13.32 7.56 7.40
N TYR A 5 -12.24 8.31 7.22
CA TYR A 5 -11.18 7.97 6.28
C TYR A 5 -10.28 6.91 6.87
N LYS A 6 -9.96 5.89 6.08
CA LYS A 6 -9.02 4.83 6.43
C LYS A 6 -7.81 4.88 5.51
N PHE A 7 -6.67 4.47 6.02
CA PHE A 7 -5.48 4.33 5.20
C PHE A 7 -5.76 3.32 4.08
N SER A 8 -5.53 3.75 2.85
CA SER A 8 -5.78 2.97 1.65
C SER A 8 -4.49 2.50 1.00
N ASN A 9 -3.55 3.40 0.72
CA ASN A 9 -2.34 3.07 -0.03
C ASN A 9 -1.16 3.99 0.32
N LEU A 10 0.06 3.49 0.09
CA LEU A 10 1.31 4.24 0.15
C LEU A 10 1.97 4.18 -1.23
N LEU A 11 2.11 5.33 -1.88
CA LEU A 11 2.71 5.45 -3.20
C LEU A 11 4.11 6.07 -3.10
N GLY A 12 4.99 5.69 -4.03
CA GLY A 12 6.30 6.29 -4.14
C GLY A 12 7.20 6.07 -2.94
N SER A 13 6.96 5.02 -2.15
CA SER A 13 7.91 4.60 -1.13
C SER A 13 9.24 4.20 -1.77
N VAL A 14 10.32 4.63 -1.15
CA VAL A 14 11.66 4.34 -1.62
C VAL A 14 12.06 2.94 -1.16
N TYR A 15 12.48 2.08 -2.08
CA TYR A 15 13.00 0.77 -1.74
C TYR A 15 14.29 0.92 -0.91
N ARG A 16 14.35 0.23 0.24
CA ARG A 16 15.55 0.09 1.06
C ARG A 16 16.10 -1.31 0.95
N ARG A 17 17.39 -1.47 1.22
CA ARG A 17 18.01 -2.79 1.19
C ARG A 17 17.31 -3.75 2.17
N GLY A 18 16.86 -4.90 1.65
CA GLY A 18 16.18 -5.93 2.42
C GLY A 18 15.58 -6.98 1.49
N ASN A 19 15.01 -8.04 2.05
CA ASN A 19 14.46 -9.14 1.26
C ASN A 19 13.14 -8.76 0.58
N LEU A 20 12.95 -9.23 -0.64
CA LEU A 20 11.68 -9.21 -1.34
C LEU A 20 11.04 -10.59 -1.21
N VAL A 21 9.77 -10.63 -0.84
CA VAL A 21 9.04 -11.90 -0.68
C VAL A 21 7.65 -11.76 -1.31
N TYR A 22 7.30 -12.67 -2.21
CA TYR A 22 5.93 -12.79 -2.71
C TYR A 22 5.05 -13.48 -1.67
N THR A 23 3.78 -13.11 -1.63
CA THR A 23 2.76 -13.87 -0.90
C THR A 23 2.54 -15.22 -1.56
N GLU A 24 1.98 -16.19 -0.82
CA GLU A 24 1.70 -17.52 -1.33
C GLU A 24 0.78 -17.51 -2.57
N ASP A 25 -0.17 -16.58 -2.58
CA ASP A 25 -1.10 -16.36 -3.70
C ASP A 25 -0.45 -15.66 -4.90
N GLY A 26 0.81 -15.22 -4.81
CA GLY A 26 1.51 -14.45 -5.85
C GLY A 26 0.97 -13.05 -6.11
N THR A 27 -0.11 -12.63 -5.44
CA THR A 27 -0.81 -11.37 -5.71
C THR A 27 -0.18 -10.15 -5.06
N CYS A 28 0.61 -10.35 -3.99
CA CYS A 28 1.25 -9.26 -3.26
C CYS A 28 2.76 -9.48 -3.17
N LEU A 29 3.50 -8.40 -3.27
CA LEU A 29 4.94 -8.37 -3.03
C LEU A 29 5.21 -7.61 -1.73
N LEU A 30 5.86 -8.26 -0.77
CA LEU A 30 6.33 -7.64 0.46
C LEU A 30 7.71 -7.04 0.22
N SER A 31 7.78 -5.73 0.28
CA SER A 31 9.02 -4.95 0.13
C SER A 31 9.59 -4.58 1.50
N PRO A 32 10.87 -4.23 1.59
CA PRO A 32 11.64 -4.50 2.76
C PRO A 32 11.26 -3.70 3.96
N VAL A 33 11.13 -4.49 4.92
CA VAL A 33 11.81 -4.37 6.19
C VAL A 33 12.19 -5.79 6.59
N GLY A 34 13.09 -6.46 5.86
CA GLY A 34 13.71 -7.73 6.21
C GLY A 34 12.77 -8.88 6.66
N ASN A 35 11.78 -9.29 5.85
CA ASN A 35 10.67 -10.06 6.37
C ASN A 35 10.39 -11.36 5.61
N PRO A 36 10.59 -12.53 6.19
CA PRO A 36 10.00 -13.75 5.66
C PRO A 36 8.54 -13.91 6.05
N LEU A 37 7.74 -14.36 5.11
CA LEU A 37 6.37 -14.77 5.29
C LEU A 37 6.31 -16.28 5.55
N HIS A 38 5.43 -16.69 6.48
CA HIS A 38 5.13 -18.09 6.73
C HIS A 38 4.50 -18.74 5.48
N PRO A 39 4.82 -20.02 5.14
CA PRO A 39 4.31 -20.69 3.92
C PRO A 39 2.79 -20.71 3.78
N LYS A 40 2.03 -20.71 4.88
CA LYS A 40 0.55 -20.61 4.85
C LYS A 40 0.04 -19.17 4.70
N GLY A 41 0.90 -18.17 4.52
CA GLY A 41 0.51 -16.78 4.37
C GLY A 41 -0.10 -16.10 5.61
N GLU A 42 -0.04 -16.76 6.78
CA GLU A 42 -0.70 -16.26 7.99
C GLU A 42 0.21 -15.43 8.89
N LEU A 43 1.47 -15.83 9.03
CA LEU A 43 2.43 -15.21 9.93
C LEU A 43 3.50 -14.47 9.14
N LEU A 44 3.80 -13.25 9.57
CA LEU A 44 4.87 -12.40 9.04
C LEU A 44 5.89 -12.16 10.15
N LEU A 45 7.12 -12.59 9.93
CA LEU A 45 8.24 -12.34 10.84
C LEU A 45 9.10 -11.21 10.27
N THR A 46 9.17 -10.10 10.99
CA THR A 46 9.96 -8.93 10.62
C THR A 46 11.14 -8.80 11.56
N VAL A 47 12.32 -8.59 11.00
CA VAL A 47 13.54 -8.41 11.80
C VAL A 47 14.24 -7.13 11.38
N ASP A 48 14.58 -6.31 12.35
CA ASP A 48 15.35 -5.07 12.17
C ASP A 48 16.86 -5.35 12.12
N GLU A 49 17.63 -4.41 11.60
CA GLU A 49 19.11 -4.46 11.59
C GLU A 49 19.72 -4.67 12.98
N GLY A 50 19.06 -4.18 14.01
CA GLY A 50 19.45 -4.38 15.43
C GLY A 50 19.09 -5.75 16.00
N GLY A 51 18.49 -6.66 15.24
CA GLY A 51 18.04 -7.98 15.70
C GLY A 51 16.74 -7.96 16.52
N GLN A 52 15.98 -6.86 16.48
CA GLN A 52 14.63 -6.84 17.05
C GLN A 52 13.67 -7.53 16.08
N ALA A 53 12.99 -8.55 16.55
CA ALA A 53 12.08 -9.34 15.75
C ALA A 53 10.64 -9.14 16.21
N ILE A 54 9.74 -9.02 15.25
CA ILE A 54 8.31 -8.90 15.47
C ILE A 54 7.61 -9.99 14.66
N LEU A 55 6.87 -10.86 15.34
CA LEU A 55 5.98 -11.81 14.69
C LEU A 55 4.58 -11.23 14.69
N SER A 56 3.99 -11.09 13.52
CA SER A 56 2.64 -10.57 13.34
C SER A 56 1.78 -11.54 12.54
N HIS A 57 0.49 -11.55 12.84
CA HIS A 57 -0.50 -12.27 12.04
C HIS A 57 -0.89 -11.38 10.86
N PHE A 58 -0.46 -11.76 9.65
CA PHE A 58 -0.58 -10.93 8.45
C PHE A 58 -2.05 -10.61 8.09
N LYS A 59 -2.91 -11.63 8.03
CA LYS A 59 -4.34 -11.45 7.69
C LYS A 59 -5.11 -10.64 8.72
N ARG A 60 -4.82 -10.82 10.02
CA ARG A 60 -5.48 -10.10 11.12
C ARG A 60 -4.84 -8.76 11.46
N ARG A 61 -3.64 -8.47 10.92
CA ARG A 61 -2.86 -7.25 11.19
C ARG A 61 -2.58 -7.04 12.67
N ILE A 62 -2.35 -8.11 13.43
CA ILE A 62 -2.08 -8.09 14.86
C ILE A 62 -0.65 -8.53 15.12
N VAL A 63 0.06 -7.80 15.98
CA VAL A 63 1.38 -8.21 16.47
C VAL A 63 1.18 -9.27 17.55
N LEU A 64 1.74 -10.47 17.33
CA LEU A 64 1.67 -11.57 18.27
C LEU A 64 2.80 -11.52 19.29
N TYR A 65 4.04 -11.43 18.83
CA TYR A 65 5.23 -11.45 19.69
C TYR A 65 6.24 -10.41 19.26
N ARG A 66 6.97 -9.88 20.27
CA ARG A 66 8.17 -9.06 20.08
C ARG A 66 9.30 -9.71 20.87
N PHE A 67 10.42 -9.99 20.21
CA PHE A 67 11.57 -10.60 20.83
C PHE A 67 12.88 -10.06 20.23
N SER A 68 13.99 -10.26 20.93
CA SER A 68 15.29 -9.80 20.46
C SER A 68 16.22 -10.98 20.22
N LEU A 69 16.78 -11.05 19.03
CA LEU A 69 17.78 -12.04 18.64
C LEU A 69 19.20 -11.68 19.10
N LYS A 70 19.37 -10.50 19.73
CA LYS A 70 20.63 -9.99 20.33
C LYS A 70 21.80 -9.79 19.34
N ALA A 71 21.62 -10.08 18.07
CA ALA A 71 22.63 -9.90 17.03
C ALA A 71 21.98 -9.55 15.69
N ALA A 72 22.77 -8.96 14.79
CA ALA A 72 22.32 -8.69 13.43
C ALA A 72 22.01 -9.99 12.68
N VAL A 73 20.89 -10.03 11.99
CA VAL A 73 20.43 -11.18 11.20
C VAL A 73 20.90 -11.01 9.76
N SER A 74 21.60 -12.02 9.25
CA SER A 74 22.06 -12.02 7.86
C SER A 74 21.12 -12.79 6.91
N ALA A 75 20.49 -13.86 7.40
CA ALA A 75 19.51 -14.63 6.64
C ALA A 75 18.43 -15.19 7.57
N LEU A 76 17.21 -15.29 7.05
CA LEU A 76 16.05 -15.77 7.79
C LEU A 76 15.09 -16.45 6.82
N LYS A 77 14.67 -17.68 7.11
CA LYS A 77 13.74 -18.41 6.28
C LYS A 77 12.87 -19.37 7.09
N PHE A 78 11.58 -19.44 6.76
CA PHE A 78 10.68 -20.48 7.29
C PHE A 78 10.91 -21.81 6.58
N SER A 79 10.66 -22.89 7.30
CA SER A 79 10.58 -24.23 6.68
C SER A 79 9.35 -24.31 5.77
N PRO A 80 9.37 -25.08 4.66
CA PRO A 80 8.21 -25.25 3.79
C PRO A 80 6.96 -25.78 4.51
N GLY A 81 7.15 -26.61 5.53
CA GLY A 81 6.05 -27.07 6.40
C GLY A 81 5.52 -26.02 7.37
N GLY A 82 6.20 -24.89 7.52
CA GLY A 82 5.79 -23.81 8.43
C GLY A 82 5.99 -24.10 9.92
N THR A 83 6.52 -25.25 10.28
CA THR A 83 6.68 -25.66 11.70
C THR A 83 7.89 -25.03 12.38
N HIS A 84 8.91 -24.67 11.60
CA HIS A 84 10.15 -24.10 12.08
C HIS A 84 10.58 -22.90 11.22
N PHE A 85 11.45 -22.08 11.76
CA PHE A 85 12.18 -21.09 11.00
C PHE A 85 13.65 -21.06 11.46
N ALA A 86 14.54 -20.84 10.52
CA ALA A 86 15.96 -20.74 10.76
C ALA A 86 16.45 -19.29 10.61
N VAL A 87 17.34 -18.88 11.53
CA VAL A 87 17.91 -17.53 11.59
C VAL A 87 19.43 -17.63 11.62
N ALA A 88 20.10 -16.94 10.73
CA ALA A 88 21.55 -16.81 10.75
C ALA A 88 21.97 -15.57 11.55
N LEU A 89 22.72 -15.81 12.60
CA LEU A 89 23.29 -14.80 13.51
C LEU A 89 24.81 -14.79 13.39
N GLY A 90 25.33 -14.16 12.36
CA GLY A 90 26.75 -14.22 12.04
C GLY A 90 27.21 -15.64 11.69
N ARG A 91 28.03 -16.29 12.54
CA ARG A 91 28.51 -17.66 12.34
C ARG A 91 27.57 -18.75 12.84
N LYS A 92 26.54 -18.39 13.58
CA LYS A 92 25.60 -19.30 14.22
C LYS A 92 24.29 -19.32 13.48
N ILE A 93 23.67 -20.49 13.45
CA ILE A 93 22.32 -20.67 12.93
C ILE A 93 21.45 -21.14 14.09
N GLU A 94 20.37 -20.44 14.35
CA GLU A 94 19.38 -20.83 15.35
C GLU A 94 18.09 -21.24 14.65
N VAL A 95 17.56 -22.39 15.02
CA VAL A 95 16.26 -22.90 14.55
C VAL A 95 15.25 -22.76 15.69
N TRP A 96 14.11 -22.18 15.38
CA TRP A 96 13.03 -21.90 16.30
C TRP A 96 11.75 -22.59 15.86
N LYS A 97 10.93 -23.05 16.80
CA LYS A 97 9.58 -23.51 16.51
C LYS A 97 8.67 -22.33 16.23
N THR A 98 7.88 -22.44 15.17
CA THR A 98 6.86 -21.44 14.84
C THR A 98 5.69 -21.61 15.81
N PRO A 99 5.19 -20.54 16.42
CA PRO A 99 3.97 -20.60 17.24
C PRO A 99 2.80 -21.09 16.36
N SER A 100 2.16 -22.19 16.79
CA SER A 100 0.97 -22.74 16.14
C SER A 100 -0.25 -22.54 17.04
N THR A 101 -1.43 -22.40 16.47
CA THR A 101 -2.68 -22.48 17.22
C THR A 101 -2.86 -23.88 17.76
N PRO A 102 -3.21 -24.08 19.03
CA PRO A 102 -3.60 -25.39 19.54
C PRO A 102 -4.86 -25.83 18.77
N GLY A 103 -4.79 -26.89 18.01
CA GLY A 103 -5.87 -27.37 17.13
C GLY A 103 -5.43 -27.84 15.75
N SER A 104 -4.16 -27.61 15.37
CA SER A 104 -3.61 -28.09 14.09
C SER A 104 -2.83 -29.40 14.19
N THR A 105 -2.76 -30.02 15.36
CA THR A 105 -2.26 -31.39 15.53
C THR A 105 -3.44 -32.35 15.58
N GLU A 106 -3.59 -33.14 14.55
CA GLU A 106 -4.51 -34.26 14.51
C GLU A 106 -4.32 -35.15 15.77
N GLY A 107 -5.30 -35.15 16.67
CA GLY A 107 -5.43 -36.15 17.70
C GLY A 107 -5.14 -35.71 19.13
N VAL A 108 -5.78 -34.65 19.66
CA VAL A 108 -5.98 -34.47 21.09
C VAL A 108 -7.34 -33.80 21.28
N ASP A 109 -8.14 -34.43 22.13
CA ASP A 109 -9.54 -34.13 22.47
C ASP A 109 -9.78 -32.65 22.83
N ASP A 110 -10.87 -32.12 22.29
CA ASP A 110 -11.43 -30.81 22.60
C ASP A 110 -11.87 -30.74 24.05
N ASP A 111 -11.10 -30.05 24.88
CA ASP A 111 -11.63 -29.50 26.12
C ASP A 111 -11.80 -27.98 26.00
N GLU A 112 -13.01 -27.60 26.29
CA GLU A 112 -13.62 -26.27 26.16
C GLU A 112 -12.86 -25.15 26.90
N SER A 113 -13.03 -23.95 26.41
CA SER A 113 -12.77 -22.66 27.02
C SER A 113 -11.30 -22.15 26.99
N GLY A 114 -11.04 -21.31 26.06
CA GLY A 114 -9.85 -20.45 26.13
C GLY A 114 -9.62 -19.76 24.80
N GLY A 115 -9.49 -18.45 24.84
CA GLY A 115 -9.10 -17.68 23.68
C GLY A 115 -7.90 -18.32 22.98
N LEU A 116 -7.82 -18.19 21.68
CA LEU A 116 -6.74 -18.65 20.80
C LEU A 116 -5.37 -18.21 21.34
N GLU A 117 -4.78 -19.04 22.18
CA GLU A 117 -3.46 -18.79 22.76
C GLU A 117 -2.43 -19.50 21.89
N PHE A 118 -1.57 -18.73 21.22
CA PHE A 118 -0.48 -19.30 20.44
C PHE A 118 0.56 -19.91 21.39
N ALA A 119 1.09 -21.08 21.02
CA ALA A 119 2.16 -21.72 21.78
C ALA A 119 3.37 -20.78 21.94
N PRO A 120 4.06 -20.81 23.07
CA PRO A 120 5.18 -19.93 23.34
C PRO A 120 6.34 -20.15 22.35
N PHE A 121 7.09 -19.11 22.11
CA PHE A 121 8.28 -19.11 21.27
C PHE A 121 9.37 -19.97 21.88
N VAL A 122 9.78 -21.04 21.18
CA VAL A 122 10.84 -21.95 21.69
C VAL A 122 11.95 -22.07 20.68
N ARG A 123 13.18 -21.81 21.12
CA ARG A 123 14.38 -22.15 20.35
C ARG A 123 14.56 -23.66 20.34
N TYR A 124 14.51 -24.23 19.12
CA TYR A 124 14.60 -25.66 18.95
C TYR A 124 16.03 -26.16 19.03
N ARG A 125 16.92 -25.60 18.18
CA ARG A 125 18.32 -26.03 18.12
C ARG A 125 19.22 -24.89 17.65
N GLN A 126 20.51 -24.99 18.01
CA GLN A 126 21.57 -24.09 17.57
C GLN A 126 22.66 -24.88 16.86
N TYR A 127 23.11 -24.38 15.70
CA TYR A 127 24.17 -24.96 14.89
C TYR A 127 25.34 -23.99 14.83
N VAL A 128 26.55 -24.49 15.13
CA VAL A 128 27.77 -23.69 15.19
C VAL A 128 28.90 -24.50 14.56
N SER A 129 29.17 -24.24 13.28
CA SER A 129 30.29 -24.90 12.60
C SER A 129 30.93 -24.04 11.51
N HIS A 130 30.24 -22.98 11.06
CA HIS A 130 30.81 -22.03 10.11
C HIS A 130 31.90 -21.16 10.76
N HIS A 131 32.94 -20.87 9.99
CA HIS A 131 34.06 -20.04 10.41
C HIS A 131 33.84 -18.54 10.19
N ASP A 132 32.89 -18.18 9.27
CA ASP A 132 32.53 -16.80 8.95
C ASP A 132 31.02 -16.66 8.85
N THR A 133 30.55 -15.47 8.51
CA THR A 133 29.14 -15.11 8.45
C THR A 133 28.37 -15.94 7.39
N VAL A 134 27.22 -16.45 7.82
CA VAL A 134 26.28 -17.15 6.93
C VAL A 134 25.52 -16.12 6.11
N GLN A 135 25.46 -16.29 4.79
CA GLN A 135 24.83 -15.36 3.85
C GLN A 135 23.40 -15.75 3.50
N ASN A 136 23.15 -17.05 3.37
CA ASN A 136 21.85 -17.58 2.97
C ASN A 136 21.53 -18.88 3.69
N ILE A 137 20.24 -19.12 3.91
CA ILE A 137 19.69 -20.38 4.41
C ILE A 137 18.60 -20.83 3.45
N GLU A 138 18.59 -22.09 3.09
CA GLU A 138 17.57 -22.71 2.25
C GLU A 138 17.12 -24.04 2.85
N TRP A 139 15.81 -24.31 2.88
CA TRP A 139 15.25 -25.55 3.38
C TRP A 139 15.01 -26.54 2.24
N SER A 140 15.13 -27.83 2.55
CA SER A 140 14.64 -28.90 1.67
C SER A 140 13.10 -28.87 1.64
N SER A 141 12.50 -29.39 0.57
CA SER A 141 11.03 -29.42 0.40
C SER A 141 10.32 -30.23 1.49
N ASP A 142 10.97 -31.24 2.06
CA ASP A 142 10.48 -32.07 3.16
C ASP A 142 10.69 -31.46 4.56
N SER A 143 11.34 -30.30 4.66
CA SER A 143 11.66 -29.60 5.92
C SER A 143 12.58 -30.38 6.88
N ARG A 144 13.22 -31.46 6.44
CA ARG A 144 14.15 -32.27 7.27
C ARG A 144 15.56 -31.74 7.23
N PHE A 145 15.96 -31.20 6.10
CA PHE A 145 17.31 -30.67 5.89
C PHE A 145 17.26 -29.19 5.55
N PHE A 146 18.36 -28.52 5.80
CA PHE A 146 18.56 -27.17 5.31
C PHE A 146 20.01 -26.95 4.90
N LEU A 147 20.21 -26.05 3.94
CA LEU A 147 21.49 -25.59 3.44
C LEU A 147 21.84 -24.25 4.06
N SER A 148 23.11 -24.05 4.33
CA SER A 148 23.65 -22.74 4.68
C SER A 148 24.84 -22.41 3.77
N ALA A 149 24.85 -21.22 3.21
CA ALA A 149 25.95 -20.67 2.44
C ALA A 149 26.68 -19.60 3.26
N SER A 150 28.01 -19.65 3.29
CA SER A 150 28.80 -18.77 4.13
C SER A 150 29.95 -18.07 3.38
N LYS A 151 30.42 -16.98 3.96
CA LYS A 151 31.65 -16.31 3.52
C LYS A 151 32.92 -17.14 3.73
N ASP A 152 32.84 -18.23 4.50
CA ASP A 152 33.94 -19.16 4.72
C ASP A 152 34.26 -20.06 3.51
N LEU A 153 33.73 -19.72 2.32
CA LEU A 153 33.92 -20.42 1.03
C LEU A 153 33.21 -21.78 0.96
N THR A 154 32.40 -22.13 1.95
CA THR A 154 31.68 -23.41 2.02
C THR A 154 30.19 -23.24 2.10
N ALA A 155 29.45 -24.22 1.60
CA ALA A 155 28.08 -24.46 1.96
C ALA A 155 27.98 -25.72 2.80
N ARG A 156 26.98 -25.83 3.67
CA ARG A 156 26.83 -26.98 4.57
C ARG A 156 25.40 -27.47 4.56
N ILE A 157 25.26 -28.80 4.64
CA ILE A 157 23.98 -29.49 4.77
C ILE A 157 23.78 -29.85 6.23
N TRP A 158 22.63 -29.45 6.77
CA TRP A 158 22.26 -29.68 8.16
C TRP A 158 20.99 -30.51 8.23
N SER A 159 20.91 -31.42 9.20
CA SER A 159 19.68 -32.11 9.55
C SER A 159 18.97 -31.37 10.69
N LEU A 160 17.64 -31.28 10.63
CA LEU A 160 16.82 -30.72 11.71
C LEU A 160 16.90 -31.62 12.95
N ASP A 161 16.75 -32.95 12.75
CA ASP A 161 16.83 -33.96 13.77
C ASP A 161 17.93 -34.96 13.43
N PRO A 162 19.21 -34.58 13.71
CA PRO A 162 20.32 -35.47 13.40
C PRO A 162 20.32 -36.70 14.30
N GLU A 163 20.55 -37.85 13.73
CA GLU A 163 20.86 -39.10 14.43
C GLU A 163 22.22 -38.98 15.16
N GLU A 164 22.43 -39.83 16.15
CA GLU A 164 23.72 -39.89 16.87
C GLU A 164 24.86 -40.17 15.88
N GLY A 165 25.88 -39.28 15.90
CA GLY A 165 27.01 -39.38 14.97
C GLY A 165 26.87 -38.59 13.64
N PHE A 166 25.76 -37.90 13.40
CA PHE A 166 25.61 -37.05 12.21
C PHE A 166 26.58 -35.88 12.25
N THR A 167 27.46 -35.79 11.26
CA THR A 167 28.31 -34.63 11.01
C THR A 167 27.75 -33.85 9.81
N PRO A 168 27.70 -32.51 9.88
CA PRO A 168 27.20 -31.72 8.77
C PRO A 168 28.11 -31.90 7.55
N THR A 169 27.51 -32.23 6.41
CA THR A 169 28.26 -32.39 5.15
C THR A 169 28.74 -31.05 4.64
N VAL A 170 30.00 -30.93 4.33
CA VAL A 170 30.62 -29.70 3.86
C VAL A 170 30.79 -29.76 2.34
N LEU A 171 30.23 -28.76 1.66
CA LEU A 171 30.37 -28.56 0.22
C LEU A 171 31.46 -27.50 0.00
N ALA A 172 32.66 -27.94 -0.25
CA ALA A 172 33.86 -27.10 -0.41
C ALA A 172 34.36 -27.13 -1.86
N GLY A 173 34.93 -26.03 -2.34
CA GLY A 173 35.47 -25.92 -3.69
C GLY A 173 35.41 -24.54 -4.32
N HIS A 174 34.62 -23.63 -3.74
CA HIS A 174 34.58 -22.25 -4.18
C HIS A 174 35.84 -21.47 -3.77
N ARG A 175 36.25 -20.53 -4.62
CA ARG A 175 37.41 -19.65 -4.37
C ARG A 175 37.03 -18.34 -3.65
N THR A 176 35.76 -17.96 -3.74
CA THR A 176 35.21 -16.76 -3.10
C THR A 176 34.03 -17.14 -2.23
N ALA A 177 33.52 -16.18 -1.46
CA ALA A 177 32.38 -16.33 -0.56
C ALA A 177 31.20 -16.97 -1.30
N VAL A 178 30.60 -18.01 -0.71
CA VAL A 178 29.39 -18.64 -1.24
C VAL A 178 28.22 -17.73 -0.90
N TYR A 179 27.51 -17.29 -1.95
CA TYR A 179 26.39 -16.38 -1.79
C TYR A 179 25.10 -17.12 -1.39
N ALA A 180 24.79 -18.21 -2.11
CA ALA A 180 23.59 -18.99 -1.87
C ALA A 180 23.79 -20.46 -2.28
N ALA A 181 22.95 -21.31 -1.72
CA ALA A 181 22.86 -22.72 -2.03
C ALA A 181 21.40 -23.14 -2.05
N TRP A 182 20.98 -23.99 -3.00
CA TRP A 182 19.61 -24.46 -3.18
C TRP A 182 19.55 -25.93 -3.50
N PHE A 183 18.50 -26.58 -3.00
CA PHE A 183 18.13 -27.92 -3.47
C PHE A 183 17.38 -27.82 -4.79
N SER A 184 17.62 -28.80 -5.69
CA SER A 184 16.72 -29.04 -6.81
C SER A 184 15.38 -29.56 -6.30
N HIS A 185 14.36 -29.54 -7.17
CA HIS A 185 13.04 -30.10 -6.84
C HIS A 185 13.13 -31.58 -6.40
N ASP A 186 13.99 -32.35 -7.03
CA ASP A 186 14.19 -33.78 -6.76
C ASP A 186 15.07 -34.05 -5.53
N GLN A 187 15.67 -33.02 -4.94
CA GLN A 187 16.60 -33.07 -3.79
C GLN A 187 17.90 -33.93 -4.04
N GLU A 188 18.09 -34.46 -5.22
CA GLU A 188 19.28 -35.24 -5.59
C GLU A 188 20.43 -34.34 -6.06
N THR A 189 20.11 -33.10 -6.42
CA THR A 189 21.10 -32.12 -6.86
C THR A 189 21.06 -30.87 -6.00
N ILE A 190 22.24 -30.30 -5.73
CA ILE A 190 22.40 -29.03 -5.04
C ILE A 190 23.13 -28.04 -5.95
N TYR A 191 22.65 -26.83 -6.02
CA TYR A 191 23.32 -25.74 -6.73
C TYR A 191 23.92 -24.78 -5.72
N THR A 192 25.20 -24.45 -5.87
CA THR A 192 25.87 -23.43 -5.05
C THR A 192 26.46 -22.36 -5.92
N ILE A 193 26.26 -21.09 -5.54
CA ILE A 193 26.75 -19.94 -6.29
C ILE A 193 27.66 -19.07 -5.41
N SER A 194 28.79 -18.63 -5.96
CA SER A 194 29.74 -17.77 -5.27
C SER A 194 29.78 -16.35 -5.84
N LYS A 195 30.35 -15.44 -5.10
CA LYS A 195 30.41 -14.02 -5.43
C LYS A 195 31.15 -13.70 -6.75
N ASP A 196 32.09 -14.55 -7.16
CA ASP A 196 32.77 -14.45 -8.46
C ASP A 196 31.96 -14.97 -9.65
N GLY A 197 30.71 -15.43 -9.41
CA GLY A 197 29.85 -15.96 -10.44
C GLY A 197 30.09 -17.43 -10.77
N ALA A 198 30.79 -18.18 -9.92
CA ALA A 198 30.93 -19.62 -10.12
C ALA A 198 29.68 -20.35 -9.60
N LEU A 199 29.04 -21.11 -10.47
CA LEU A 199 27.92 -21.99 -10.17
C LEU A 199 28.43 -23.45 -10.20
N PHE A 200 28.29 -24.15 -9.07
CA PHE A 200 28.62 -25.57 -8.99
C PHE A 200 27.36 -26.37 -8.82
N ARG A 201 27.25 -27.46 -9.60
CA ARG A 201 26.22 -28.46 -9.48
C ARG A 201 26.78 -29.66 -8.74
N TRP A 202 26.18 -29.96 -7.60
CA TRP A 202 26.52 -31.11 -6.76
C TRP A 202 25.47 -32.19 -6.99
N GLN A 203 25.91 -33.45 -7.13
CA GLN A 203 25.04 -34.58 -7.29
C GLN A 203 25.27 -35.57 -6.14
N TYR A 204 24.15 -36.06 -5.58
CA TYR A 204 24.18 -37.12 -4.59
C TYR A 204 24.46 -38.47 -5.23
N LEU A 205 25.44 -39.21 -4.72
CA LEU A 205 25.77 -40.56 -5.12
C LEU A 205 25.26 -41.48 -4.00
N PRO A 206 24.27 -42.34 -4.27
CA PRO A 206 23.83 -43.31 -3.29
C PRO A 206 24.97 -44.29 -3.01
N PRO A 207 25.06 -44.81 -1.76
CA PRO A 207 26.06 -45.83 -1.43
C PRO A 207 25.82 -47.05 -2.36
N THR A 208 26.76 -47.34 -3.19
CA THR A 208 26.78 -48.59 -3.95
C THR A 208 26.97 -49.73 -2.95
N ASP A 209 26.25 -50.87 -3.12
CA ASP A 209 26.44 -52.08 -2.34
C ASP A 209 27.88 -52.62 -2.58
N VAL A 210 28.85 -52.03 -1.88
CA VAL A 210 30.22 -52.53 -1.88
C VAL A 210 30.47 -53.14 -0.51
N ASP A 211 31.09 -54.34 -0.55
CA ASP A 211 31.39 -55.17 0.59
C ASP A 211 31.83 -54.42 1.83
N PRO A 212 31.33 -54.82 3.04
CA PRO A 212 31.60 -54.10 4.28
C PRO A 212 33.06 -54.10 4.76
N GLU A 213 33.99 -54.81 4.12
CA GLU A 213 35.42 -54.87 4.47
C GLU A 213 36.28 -53.77 3.84
N MET A 214 35.78 -52.96 2.94
CA MET A 214 36.50 -51.89 2.26
C MET A 214 36.06 -50.45 2.70
N VAL A 215 35.40 -50.30 3.81
CA VAL A 215 34.96 -48.99 4.35
C VAL A 215 36.10 -48.33 5.16
N ALA A 216 37.03 -47.77 4.46
CA ALA A 216 38.10 -46.95 5.08
C ALA A 216 38.38 -45.61 4.35
N VAL A 217 37.45 -45.10 3.56
CA VAL A 217 37.47 -43.72 3.09
C VAL A 217 36.07 -43.18 3.21
N GLU A 218 35.86 -42.07 3.95
CA GLU A 218 34.60 -41.31 3.96
C GLU A 218 34.30 -40.91 2.51
N ASP A 219 33.55 -41.74 1.80
CA ASP A 219 33.11 -41.43 0.46
C ASP A 219 32.20 -40.19 0.58
N GLU A 220 32.70 -39.05 0.10
CA GLU A 220 31.95 -37.83 -0.06
C GLU A 220 30.69 -38.16 -0.90
N ARG A 221 29.56 -38.29 -0.26
CA ARG A 221 28.27 -38.62 -0.89
C ARG A 221 27.81 -37.56 -1.87
N TRP A 222 28.35 -36.35 -1.76
CA TRP A 222 28.06 -35.22 -2.65
C TRP A 222 29.30 -34.88 -3.47
N ARG A 223 29.21 -35.03 -4.80
CA ARG A 223 30.30 -34.70 -5.71
C ARG A 223 29.93 -33.60 -6.68
N ILE A 224 30.89 -32.76 -7.03
CA ILE A 224 30.74 -31.74 -8.06
C ILE A 224 30.65 -32.41 -9.40
N ASN A 225 29.46 -32.31 -10.05
CA ASN A 225 29.24 -32.88 -11.40
C ASN A 225 29.58 -31.86 -12.49
N ASP A 226 29.27 -30.58 -12.28
CA ASP A 226 29.46 -29.52 -13.26
C ASP A 226 29.88 -28.21 -12.59
N ARG A 227 30.63 -27.39 -13.35
CA ARG A 227 31.11 -26.05 -12.92
C ARG A 227 30.86 -25.07 -14.04
N GLN A 228 29.99 -24.13 -13.83
CA GLN A 228 29.68 -23.04 -14.75
C GLN A 228 30.07 -21.69 -14.18
N TYR A 229 30.40 -20.74 -15.04
CA TYR A 229 30.86 -19.42 -14.64
C TYR A 229 30.09 -18.34 -15.40
N PHE A 230 29.57 -17.35 -14.65
CA PHE A 230 28.99 -16.15 -15.22
C PHE A 230 30.10 -15.14 -15.50
N PHE A 231 30.45 -14.97 -16.75
CA PHE A 231 31.43 -13.97 -17.14
C PHE A 231 30.74 -12.62 -17.37
N GLN A 232 31.11 -11.62 -16.55
CA GLN A 232 30.73 -10.23 -16.73
C GLN A 232 31.96 -9.34 -16.46
N ASP A 233 32.34 -8.50 -17.42
CA ASP A 233 33.43 -7.56 -17.28
C ASP A 233 33.10 -6.51 -16.20
N HIS A 234 34.00 -6.36 -15.23
CA HIS A 234 33.92 -5.39 -14.14
C HIS A 234 32.69 -5.48 -13.24
N ALA A 235 31.94 -6.57 -13.23
CA ALA A 235 30.79 -6.77 -12.36
C ALA A 235 30.93 -8.06 -11.54
N HIS A 236 30.47 -8.02 -10.30
CA HIS A 236 30.40 -9.20 -9.44
C HIS A 236 28.93 -9.52 -9.13
N LEU A 237 28.66 -10.77 -8.81
CA LEU A 237 27.36 -11.24 -8.40
C LEU A 237 26.96 -10.56 -7.09
N ALA A 238 25.82 -9.89 -7.10
CA ALA A 238 25.27 -9.20 -5.94
C ALA A 238 24.13 -9.98 -5.29
N THR A 239 23.30 -10.64 -6.12
CA THR A 239 22.14 -11.40 -5.64
C THR A 239 21.78 -12.51 -6.61
N ALA A 240 21.12 -13.56 -6.10
CA ALA A 240 20.61 -14.65 -6.91
C ALA A 240 19.37 -15.26 -6.27
N ALA A 241 18.45 -15.76 -7.09
CA ALA A 241 17.27 -16.51 -6.66
C ALA A 241 17.06 -17.71 -7.60
N PHE A 242 16.64 -18.82 -7.02
CA PHE A 242 16.36 -20.04 -7.76
C PHE A 242 14.92 -20.49 -7.52
N HIS A 243 14.25 -20.93 -8.59
CA HIS A 243 12.91 -21.47 -8.53
C HIS A 243 12.96 -22.97 -8.83
N PRO A 244 12.76 -23.84 -7.80
CA PRO A 244 12.96 -25.29 -7.95
C PRO A 244 12.02 -25.97 -8.94
N GLN A 245 10.77 -25.50 -9.08
CA GLN A 245 9.77 -26.14 -9.94
C GLN A 245 10.03 -25.93 -11.43
N SER A 246 10.45 -24.70 -11.81
CA SER A 246 10.76 -24.37 -13.21
C SER A 246 12.25 -24.43 -13.53
N ASN A 247 13.10 -24.78 -12.56
CA ASN A 247 14.56 -24.79 -12.69
C ASN A 247 15.17 -23.48 -13.21
N LEU A 248 14.51 -22.35 -12.91
CA LEU A 248 14.96 -21.03 -13.32
C LEU A 248 15.91 -20.43 -12.29
N LEU A 249 17.06 -19.98 -12.74
CA LEU A 249 18.03 -19.24 -11.95
C LEU A 249 18.08 -17.79 -12.43
N VAL A 250 17.80 -16.86 -11.53
CA VAL A 250 17.95 -15.42 -11.78
C VAL A 250 19.13 -14.89 -11.00
N THR A 251 20.01 -14.19 -11.68
CA THR A 251 21.21 -13.59 -11.09
C THR A 251 21.20 -12.09 -11.32
N GLY A 252 21.50 -11.30 -10.27
CA GLY A 252 21.64 -9.86 -10.33
C GLY A 252 23.09 -9.43 -10.03
N PHE A 253 23.58 -8.47 -10.80
CA PHE A 253 24.96 -8.01 -10.77
C PHE A 253 25.08 -6.57 -10.23
N SER A 254 26.31 -6.23 -9.82
CA SER A 254 26.63 -4.90 -9.27
C SER A 254 26.51 -3.75 -10.28
N ASN A 255 26.49 -4.04 -11.58
CA ASN A 255 26.30 -3.06 -12.64
C ASN A 255 24.83 -2.88 -13.10
N GLY A 256 23.88 -3.47 -12.35
CA GLY A 256 22.45 -3.39 -12.67
C GLY A 256 21.98 -4.31 -13.78
N LEU A 257 22.83 -5.21 -14.23
CA LEU A 257 22.48 -6.25 -15.17
C LEU A 257 21.86 -7.44 -14.42
N PHE A 258 20.83 -8.06 -14.98
CA PHE A 258 20.38 -9.36 -14.52
C PHE A 258 20.42 -10.40 -15.66
N MET A 259 20.55 -11.63 -15.29
CA MET A 259 20.55 -12.76 -16.23
C MET A 259 19.58 -13.82 -15.73
N LEU A 260 18.83 -14.41 -16.65
CA LEU A 260 17.92 -15.52 -16.43
C LEU A 260 18.47 -16.76 -17.15
N HIS A 261 18.69 -17.82 -16.41
CA HIS A 261 19.19 -19.10 -16.95
C HIS A 261 18.26 -20.24 -16.58
N GLU A 262 18.17 -21.20 -17.47
CA GLU A 262 17.51 -22.48 -17.21
C GLU A 262 18.55 -23.54 -16.84
N LEU A 263 18.35 -24.19 -15.71
CA LEU A 263 19.16 -25.29 -15.23
C LEU A 263 18.47 -26.63 -15.58
N PRO A 264 19.18 -27.75 -15.77
CA PRO A 264 20.61 -27.92 -15.55
C PRO A 264 21.51 -27.55 -16.74
N ASN A 265 20.95 -27.25 -17.92
CA ASN A 265 21.70 -27.04 -19.15
C ASN A 265 22.43 -25.70 -19.21
N PHE A 266 22.17 -24.79 -18.27
CA PHE A 266 22.74 -23.47 -18.21
C PHE A 266 22.47 -22.63 -19.47
N SER A 267 21.28 -22.77 -20.05
CA SER A 267 20.86 -21.98 -21.20
C SER A 267 20.48 -20.56 -20.76
N GLU A 268 21.06 -19.54 -21.40
CA GLU A 268 20.71 -18.14 -21.17
C GLU A 268 19.37 -17.84 -21.86
N ILE A 269 18.37 -17.41 -21.07
CA ILE A 269 17.06 -17.02 -21.59
C ILE A 269 17.04 -15.51 -21.85
N HIS A 270 17.41 -14.73 -20.83
CA HIS A 270 17.42 -13.28 -20.91
C HIS A 270 18.65 -12.69 -20.25
N LYS A 271 19.14 -11.60 -20.85
CA LYS A 271 20.22 -10.77 -20.33
C LYS A 271 19.85 -9.31 -20.52
N LEU A 272 19.40 -8.63 -19.46
CA LEU A 272 18.90 -7.26 -19.53
C LEU A 272 19.50 -6.40 -18.43
N SER A 273 19.65 -5.11 -18.70
CA SER A 273 20.06 -4.11 -17.71
C SER A 273 18.85 -3.34 -17.24
N ILE A 274 18.60 -3.36 -15.92
CA ILE A 274 17.50 -2.62 -15.28
C ILE A 274 17.94 -1.20 -14.97
N SER A 275 19.19 -1.04 -14.55
CA SER A 275 19.74 0.23 -14.08
C SER A 275 21.24 0.25 -14.23
N ALA A 276 21.88 1.40 -13.98
CA ALA A 276 23.33 1.50 -13.88
C ALA A 276 23.86 1.18 -12.47
N SER A 277 22.97 0.83 -11.52
CA SER A 277 23.30 0.62 -10.12
C SER A 277 23.08 -0.82 -9.69
N ASN A 278 23.69 -1.19 -8.57
CA ASN A 278 23.62 -2.53 -8.01
C ASN A 278 22.17 -3.03 -7.81
N ILE A 279 21.92 -4.28 -8.15
CA ILE A 279 20.70 -5.01 -7.79
C ILE A 279 20.95 -5.69 -6.45
N ASP A 280 20.27 -5.21 -5.40
CA ASP A 280 20.51 -5.72 -4.04
C ASP A 280 19.78 -7.02 -3.76
N THR A 281 18.56 -7.18 -4.28
CA THR A 281 17.72 -8.37 -4.07
C THR A 281 16.95 -8.75 -5.31
N VAL A 282 16.75 -10.05 -5.44
CA VAL A 282 15.93 -10.68 -6.48
C VAL A 282 15.00 -11.69 -5.80
N SER A 283 13.77 -11.76 -6.24
CA SER A 283 12.79 -12.76 -5.81
C SER A 283 11.97 -13.25 -7.00
N ILE A 284 11.58 -14.50 -6.98
CA ILE A 284 10.74 -15.13 -8.00
C ILE A 284 9.42 -15.49 -7.33
N ASN A 285 8.29 -15.31 -8.02
CA ASN A 285 6.99 -15.72 -7.50
C ASN A 285 6.84 -17.25 -7.56
N LYS A 286 5.83 -17.79 -6.90
CA LYS A 286 5.58 -19.24 -6.82
C LYS A 286 5.23 -19.89 -8.17
N SER A 287 4.66 -19.11 -9.11
CA SER A 287 4.38 -19.59 -10.47
C SER A 287 5.60 -19.58 -11.39
N GLY A 288 6.68 -18.87 -11.01
CA GLY A 288 7.88 -18.72 -11.83
C GLY A 288 7.76 -17.71 -12.97
N GLU A 289 6.66 -16.94 -13.06
CA GLU A 289 6.41 -16.00 -14.16
C GLU A 289 6.94 -14.59 -13.88
N TRP A 290 6.88 -14.16 -12.63
CA TRP A 290 7.20 -12.80 -12.22
C TRP A 290 8.50 -12.73 -11.44
N LEU A 291 9.35 -11.81 -11.84
CA LEU A 291 10.64 -11.54 -11.24
C LEU A 291 10.59 -10.16 -10.55
N ALA A 292 10.93 -10.12 -9.27
CA ALA A 292 11.02 -8.86 -8.53
C ALA A 292 12.48 -8.49 -8.28
N PHE A 293 12.83 -7.25 -8.57
CA PHE A 293 14.16 -6.69 -8.41
C PHE A 293 14.13 -5.47 -7.52
N GLY A 294 15.03 -5.38 -6.55
CA GLY A 294 15.21 -4.23 -5.69
C GLY A 294 16.59 -3.61 -5.85
N SER A 295 16.64 -2.30 -6.08
CA SER A 295 17.88 -1.52 -6.08
C SER A 295 17.76 -0.41 -5.04
N SER A 296 18.51 -0.54 -3.94
CA SER A 296 18.50 0.46 -2.86
C SER A 296 19.20 1.75 -3.26
N ALA A 297 20.22 1.66 -4.13
CA ALA A 297 20.93 2.84 -4.63
C ALA A 297 20.04 3.79 -5.42
N LEU A 298 19.03 3.26 -6.10
CA LEU A 298 18.03 4.04 -6.85
C LEU A 298 16.70 4.20 -6.11
N GLY A 299 16.52 3.51 -4.98
CA GLY A 299 15.23 3.43 -4.31
C GLY A 299 14.14 2.78 -5.16
N GLN A 300 14.51 1.91 -6.08
CA GLN A 300 13.65 1.35 -7.12
C GLN A 300 13.25 -0.08 -6.81
N LEU A 301 11.98 -0.38 -6.99
CA LEU A 301 11.40 -1.71 -6.99
C LEU A 301 10.78 -1.97 -8.36
N LEU A 302 11.16 -3.09 -8.97
CA LEU A 302 10.67 -3.52 -10.27
C LEU A 302 10.07 -4.90 -10.15
N VAL A 303 8.93 -5.12 -10.80
CA VAL A 303 8.38 -6.44 -11.07
C VAL A 303 8.28 -6.59 -12.58
N TRP A 304 8.86 -7.64 -13.09
CA TRP A 304 8.98 -7.92 -14.51
C TRP A 304 8.46 -9.32 -14.82
N GLU A 305 7.65 -9.42 -15.85
CA GLU A 305 7.18 -10.68 -16.40
C GLU A 305 8.10 -11.11 -17.54
N TRP A 306 8.82 -12.20 -17.32
CA TRP A 306 9.88 -12.58 -18.25
C TRP A 306 9.36 -13.19 -19.55
N GLN A 307 8.14 -13.75 -19.58
CA GLN A 307 7.55 -14.35 -20.78
C GLN A 307 7.02 -13.29 -21.74
N SER A 308 6.35 -12.25 -21.22
CA SER A 308 5.83 -11.16 -22.05
C SER A 308 6.82 -10.01 -22.21
N GLU A 309 7.98 -10.07 -21.54
CA GLU A 309 8.99 -9.01 -21.49
C GLU A 309 8.43 -7.65 -21.03
N SER A 310 7.39 -7.67 -20.21
CA SER A 310 6.70 -6.47 -19.76
C SER A 310 6.97 -6.14 -18.29
N TYR A 311 6.97 -4.84 -17.97
CA TYR A 311 7.03 -4.40 -16.59
C TYR A 311 5.61 -4.41 -15.98
N ILE A 312 5.41 -5.24 -14.95
CA ILE A 312 4.17 -5.23 -14.17
C ILE A 312 4.18 -4.08 -13.17
N LEU A 313 5.32 -3.83 -12.54
CA LEU A 313 5.50 -2.78 -11.55
C LEU A 313 6.85 -2.12 -11.73
N LYS A 314 6.86 -0.80 -11.86
CA LYS A 314 8.07 0.02 -11.78
C LYS A 314 7.84 1.12 -10.76
N GLN A 315 8.15 0.82 -9.50
CA GLN A 315 8.00 1.76 -8.41
C GLN A 315 9.33 2.46 -8.14
N GLN A 316 9.32 3.76 -8.28
CA GLN A 316 10.46 4.61 -7.95
C GLN A 316 9.93 5.86 -7.26
N GLY A 317 10.21 6.01 -5.98
CA GLY A 317 9.87 7.20 -5.19
C GLY A 317 10.71 8.42 -5.59
N HIS A 318 10.46 9.52 -4.90
CA HIS A 318 11.35 10.67 -4.95
C HIS A 318 12.61 10.40 -4.12
N PHE A 319 13.75 10.89 -4.58
CA PHE A 319 15.02 10.72 -3.87
C PHE A 319 15.16 11.64 -2.67
N ASP A 320 14.48 12.77 -2.70
CA ASP A 320 14.53 13.78 -1.66
C ASP A 320 13.17 14.06 -1.07
N SER A 321 13.09 15.03 -0.15
CA SER A 321 11.86 15.38 0.55
C SER A 321 10.77 15.85 -0.42
N LEU A 322 9.56 15.37 -0.18
CA LEU A 322 8.37 15.88 -0.85
C LEU A 322 8.05 17.28 -0.32
N ASN A 323 7.70 18.22 -1.20
CA ASN A 323 7.34 19.58 -0.82
C ASN A 323 5.85 19.85 -0.99
N ALA A 324 5.30 19.49 -2.14
CA ALA A 324 3.92 19.79 -2.48
C ALA A 324 3.24 18.62 -3.16
N LEU A 325 1.93 18.61 -3.07
CA LEU A 325 1.06 17.67 -3.77
C LEU A 325 -0.23 18.34 -4.21
N THR A 326 -0.81 17.84 -5.29
CA THR A 326 -2.10 18.28 -5.79
C THR A 326 -2.87 17.15 -6.45
N TYR A 327 -4.19 17.16 -6.36
CA TYR A 327 -5.08 16.26 -7.09
C TYR A 327 -5.44 16.82 -8.46
N SER A 328 -5.63 15.93 -9.44
CA SER A 328 -6.29 16.31 -10.68
C SER A 328 -7.76 16.66 -10.43
N PRO A 329 -8.38 17.53 -11.24
CA PRO A 329 -9.80 17.84 -11.14
C PRO A 329 -10.72 16.62 -11.31
N SER A 330 -10.25 15.58 -12.03
CA SER A 330 -10.94 14.31 -12.23
C SER A 330 -10.81 13.34 -11.04
N ALA A 331 -9.89 13.61 -10.08
CA ALA A 331 -9.54 12.76 -8.94
C ALA A 331 -8.88 11.41 -9.31
N ASP A 332 -8.50 11.21 -10.56
CA ASP A 332 -7.84 10.02 -11.07
C ASP A 332 -6.31 10.05 -10.88
N ARG A 333 -5.74 11.25 -10.79
CA ARG A 333 -4.29 11.45 -10.69
C ARG A 333 -3.91 12.32 -9.49
N VAL A 334 -2.75 12.01 -8.92
CA VAL A 334 -2.10 12.82 -7.90
C VAL A 334 -0.70 13.20 -8.39
N ILE A 335 -0.33 14.43 -8.21
CA ILE A 335 1.01 14.92 -8.53
C ILE A 335 1.78 15.18 -7.26
N THR A 336 3.04 14.84 -7.27
CA THR A 336 3.99 15.11 -6.20
C THR A 336 5.20 15.84 -6.73
N CYS A 337 5.66 16.81 -5.96
CA CYS A 337 6.85 17.61 -6.24
C CYS A 337 7.82 17.48 -5.08
N ALA A 338 9.11 17.45 -5.39
CA ALA A 338 10.15 17.25 -4.40
C ALA A 338 11.40 18.12 -4.63
N ASP A 339 12.28 18.12 -3.63
CA ASP A 339 13.58 18.81 -3.70
C ASP A 339 14.54 18.20 -4.73
N ASP A 340 14.25 16.99 -5.22
CA ASP A 340 15.02 16.34 -6.30
C ASP A 340 14.83 17.01 -7.69
N GLY A 341 14.03 18.05 -7.77
CA GLY A 341 13.72 18.76 -9.02
C GLY A 341 12.79 17.99 -9.95
N LYS A 342 12.20 16.89 -9.48
CA LYS A 342 11.30 16.04 -10.26
C LYS A 342 9.85 16.27 -9.88
N VAL A 343 9.01 16.12 -10.87
CA VAL A 343 7.56 16.13 -10.70
C VAL A 343 7.03 14.78 -11.18
N LYS A 344 6.34 14.07 -10.31
CA LYS A 344 5.79 12.74 -10.62
C LYS A 344 4.28 12.77 -10.63
N VAL A 345 3.70 12.12 -11.63
CA VAL A 345 2.27 11.94 -11.80
C VAL A 345 1.92 10.50 -11.45
N TRP A 346 1.07 10.32 -10.46
CA TRP A 346 0.61 9.03 -9.96
C TRP A 346 -0.84 8.80 -10.35
N ASP A 347 -1.15 7.62 -10.81
CA ASP A 347 -2.53 7.18 -10.96
C ASP A 347 -3.05 6.68 -9.59
N THR A 348 -4.18 7.18 -9.15
CA THR A 348 -4.76 6.85 -7.84
C THR A 348 -5.33 5.44 -7.79
N ALA A 349 -5.74 4.87 -8.92
CA ALA A 349 -6.35 3.55 -8.99
C ALA A 349 -5.29 2.45 -8.97
N SER A 350 -4.29 2.54 -9.85
CA SER A 350 -3.22 1.55 -9.98
C SER A 350 -2.06 1.78 -9.01
N GLY A 351 -1.87 3.01 -8.54
CA GLY A 351 -0.73 3.39 -7.71
C GLY A 351 0.59 3.54 -8.48
N PHE A 352 0.56 3.47 -9.81
CA PHE A 352 1.76 3.62 -10.62
C PHE A 352 2.12 5.08 -10.88
N CYS A 353 3.41 5.32 -11.03
CA CYS A 353 3.92 6.56 -11.58
C CYS A 353 3.78 6.53 -13.11
N VAL A 354 2.85 7.32 -13.64
CA VAL A 354 2.59 7.41 -15.09
C VAL A 354 3.73 8.13 -15.79
N VAL A 355 4.17 9.28 -15.24
CA VAL A 355 5.21 10.13 -15.84
C VAL A 355 6.05 10.78 -14.75
N THR A 356 7.32 10.96 -15.05
CA THR A 356 8.26 11.78 -14.27
C THR A 356 8.80 12.89 -15.15
N PHE A 357 8.52 14.14 -14.80
CA PHE A 357 9.10 15.31 -15.43
C PHE A 357 10.41 15.68 -14.74
N THR A 358 11.44 15.95 -15.51
CA THR A 358 12.82 16.23 -15.04
C THR A 358 13.38 17.54 -15.55
N GLU A 359 12.51 18.44 -16.04
CA GLU A 359 12.95 19.70 -16.66
C GLU A 359 13.48 20.73 -15.65
N HIS A 360 13.01 20.70 -14.38
CA HIS A 360 13.52 21.59 -13.36
C HIS A 360 14.94 21.22 -12.92
N THR A 361 15.76 22.25 -12.72
CA THR A 361 17.18 22.08 -12.31
C THR A 361 17.41 22.19 -10.82
N SER A 362 16.41 22.63 -10.07
CA SER A 362 16.44 22.75 -8.60
C SER A 362 15.13 22.25 -8.00
N GLY A 363 15.03 22.22 -6.67
CA GLY A 363 13.85 21.73 -5.96
C GLY A 363 12.56 22.41 -6.42
N VAL A 364 11.51 21.61 -6.60
CA VAL A 364 10.17 22.10 -6.92
C VAL A 364 9.42 22.34 -5.62
N THR A 365 8.99 23.55 -5.40
CA THR A 365 8.39 24.01 -4.13
C THR A 365 6.88 23.87 -4.08
N ALA A 366 6.21 24.15 -5.20
CA ALA A 366 4.77 24.14 -5.26
C ALA A 366 4.25 23.61 -6.59
N CYS A 367 3.06 23.06 -6.57
CA CYS A 367 2.36 22.60 -7.78
C CYS A 367 0.86 22.81 -7.63
N GLU A 368 0.20 23.18 -8.73
CA GLU A 368 -1.24 23.35 -8.79
C GLU A 368 -1.80 22.99 -10.16
N PHE A 369 -3.01 22.44 -10.16
CA PHE A 369 -3.75 22.15 -11.39
C PHE A 369 -4.63 23.32 -11.82
N ALA A 370 -4.72 23.55 -13.11
CA ALA A 370 -5.82 24.33 -13.66
C ALA A 370 -7.15 23.57 -13.48
N ARG A 371 -8.17 24.26 -13.00
CA ARG A 371 -9.52 23.64 -12.84
C ARG A 371 -10.14 23.22 -14.17
N ARG A 372 -9.77 23.89 -15.25
CA ARG A 372 -10.17 23.57 -16.62
C ARG A 372 -8.97 23.10 -17.43
N GLY A 373 -9.12 21.98 -18.10
CA GLY A 373 -8.02 21.37 -18.84
C GLY A 373 -7.10 20.50 -17.97
N ASN A 374 -6.30 19.66 -18.62
CA ASN A 374 -5.33 18.79 -17.95
C ASN A 374 -3.95 19.47 -17.92
N VAL A 375 -3.89 20.69 -17.38
CA VAL A 375 -2.66 21.48 -17.27
C VAL A 375 -2.19 21.54 -15.83
N LEU A 376 -0.94 21.20 -15.62
CA LEU A 376 -0.25 21.28 -14.35
C LEU A 376 0.74 22.44 -14.38
N PHE A 377 0.75 23.23 -13.33
CA PHE A 377 1.72 24.29 -13.10
C PHE A 377 2.62 23.94 -11.93
N THR A 378 3.90 24.22 -12.06
CA THR A 378 4.91 23.97 -11.02
C THR A 378 5.82 25.17 -10.84
N ALA A 379 6.14 25.49 -9.61
CA ALA A 379 7.12 26.51 -9.24
C ALA A 379 8.36 25.88 -8.63
N SER A 380 9.52 26.45 -8.94
CA SER A 380 10.81 25.91 -8.51
C SER A 380 11.76 27.01 -8.02
N LEU A 381 12.73 26.59 -7.20
CA LEU A 381 13.87 27.41 -6.79
C LEU A 381 14.86 27.70 -7.93
N ASP A 382 14.65 27.10 -9.13
CA ASP A 382 15.45 27.42 -10.32
C ASP A 382 15.09 28.77 -10.95
N GLY A 383 14.06 29.44 -10.45
CA GLY A 383 13.56 30.71 -10.93
C GLY A 383 12.60 30.59 -12.11
N SER A 384 12.06 29.42 -12.34
CA SER A 384 11.07 29.19 -13.39
C SER A 384 9.76 28.62 -12.84
N VAL A 385 8.66 29.06 -13.45
CA VAL A 385 7.36 28.41 -13.33
C VAL A 385 7.08 27.71 -14.64
N ARG A 386 6.70 26.45 -14.61
CA ARG A 386 6.48 25.64 -15.82
C ARG A 386 5.06 25.10 -15.90
N ALA A 387 4.55 25.07 -17.12
CA ALA A 387 3.24 24.50 -17.45
C ALA A 387 3.39 23.23 -18.25
N PHE A 388 2.81 22.14 -17.74
CA PHE A 388 2.83 20.81 -18.36
C PHE A 388 1.45 20.42 -18.84
N ASP A 389 1.39 19.91 -20.08
CA ASP A 389 0.21 19.28 -20.63
C ASP A 389 0.21 17.79 -20.28
N LEU A 390 -0.77 17.34 -19.51
CA LEU A 390 -0.89 15.92 -19.09
C LEU A 390 -1.59 15.03 -20.12
N ILE A 391 -2.01 15.58 -21.27
CA ILE A 391 -2.46 14.78 -22.40
C ILE A 391 -1.27 14.35 -23.25
N ARG A 392 -0.34 15.28 -23.46
CA ARG A 392 0.84 15.05 -24.29
C ARG A 392 2.11 14.78 -23.49
N TYR A 393 2.03 14.87 -22.16
CA TYR A 393 3.12 14.68 -21.19
C TYR A 393 4.40 15.49 -21.52
N ARG A 394 4.22 16.79 -21.77
CA ARG A 394 5.33 17.68 -22.08
C ARG A 394 5.16 19.07 -21.48
N CYS A 395 6.29 19.73 -21.20
CA CYS A 395 6.29 21.15 -20.89
C CYS A 395 5.98 21.93 -22.16
N PHE A 396 4.92 22.75 -22.14
CA PHE A 396 4.56 23.57 -23.29
C PHE A 396 4.90 25.06 -23.07
N ARG A 397 5.11 25.47 -21.83
CA ARG A 397 5.48 26.84 -21.49
C ARG A 397 6.33 26.95 -20.23
N THR A 398 7.28 27.88 -20.25
CA THR A 398 8.10 28.26 -19.11
C THR A 398 7.95 29.74 -18.89
N PHE A 399 7.62 30.13 -17.65
CA PHE A 399 7.50 31.51 -17.23
C PHE A 399 8.72 31.88 -16.38
N THR A 400 9.31 33.01 -16.65
CA THR A 400 10.46 33.51 -15.92
C THR A 400 10.27 34.99 -15.62
N ALA A 401 10.82 35.43 -14.50
CA ALA A 401 10.89 36.85 -14.18
C ALA A 401 12.08 37.53 -14.88
N SER A 402 12.11 38.81 -14.87
CA SER A 402 13.24 39.58 -15.45
C SER A 402 14.57 39.33 -14.72
N LYS A 403 14.51 39.01 -13.44
CA LYS A 403 15.64 38.61 -12.58
C LYS A 403 15.51 37.13 -12.24
N ARG A 404 16.61 36.49 -11.91
CA ARG A 404 16.59 35.12 -11.40
C ARG A 404 16.14 35.14 -9.94
N LEU A 405 14.94 34.64 -9.68
CA LEU A 405 14.25 34.64 -8.38
C LEU A 405 13.89 33.22 -8.01
N SER A 406 13.85 32.93 -6.71
CA SER A 406 13.38 31.64 -6.21
C SER A 406 11.89 31.73 -5.90
N PHE A 407 11.06 30.83 -6.46
CA PHE A 407 9.63 30.80 -6.21
C PHE A 407 9.28 29.78 -5.12
N SER A 408 8.45 30.18 -4.15
CA SER A 408 8.01 29.35 -3.00
C SER A 408 6.62 28.78 -3.18
N SER A 409 5.74 29.54 -3.81
CA SER A 409 4.31 29.25 -3.89
C SER A 409 3.76 29.55 -5.27
N ILE A 410 2.68 28.88 -5.62
CA ILE A 410 1.99 29.05 -6.90
C ILE A 410 0.49 29.06 -6.68
N ALA A 411 -0.22 29.81 -7.47
CA ALA A 411 -1.67 29.78 -7.54
C ALA A 411 -2.15 29.99 -8.97
N VAL A 412 -3.20 29.27 -9.35
CA VAL A 412 -3.77 29.30 -10.70
C VAL A 412 -5.20 29.80 -10.64
N ASP A 413 -5.52 30.75 -11.52
CA ASP A 413 -6.89 31.25 -11.62
C ASP A 413 -7.88 30.13 -11.99
N PRO A 414 -9.11 30.11 -11.44
CA PRO A 414 -10.10 29.09 -11.78
C PRO A 414 -10.43 28.97 -13.27
N ALA A 415 -10.23 30.04 -14.06
CA ALA A 415 -10.36 30.00 -15.51
C ALA A 415 -9.18 29.34 -16.21
N GLY A 416 -8.01 29.28 -15.55
CA GLY A 416 -6.74 28.77 -16.10
C GLY A 416 -6.05 29.76 -17.06
N GLU A 417 -6.38 31.04 -16.99
CA GLU A 417 -5.83 32.07 -17.87
C GLU A 417 -4.63 32.80 -17.27
N VAL A 418 -4.57 32.84 -15.94
CA VAL A 418 -3.55 33.57 -15.17
C VAL A 418 -2.88 32.65 -14.17
N VAL A 419 -1.57 32.79 -14.02
CA VAL A 419 -0.74 32.11 -13.02
C VAL A 419 -0.04 33.16 -12.17
N ALA A 420 -0.12 32.99 -10.86
CA ALA A 420 0.59 33.80 -9.87
C ALA A 420 1.63 32.97 -9.13
N ALA A 421 2.84 33.49 -8.94
CA ALA A 421 3.86 32.88 -8.11
C ALA A 421 4.48 33.87 -7.13
N GLY A 422 4.66 33.42 -5.90
CA GLY A 422 5.29 34.17 -4.83
C GLY A 422 6.79 33.98 -4.79
N SER A 423 7.53 35.06 -4.67
CA SER A 423 8.98 35.06 -4.59
C SER A 423 9.48 35.00 -3.14
N LEU A 424 10.61 34.28 -2.95
CA LEU A 424 11.35 34.26 -1.69
C LEU A 424 12.34 35.44 -1.58
N ASP A 425 12.81 35.93 -2.70
CA ASP A 425 13.93 36.89 -2.75
C ASP A 425 13.44 38.35 -2.78
N ASP A 426 12.52 38.64 -3.69
CA ASP A 426 11.98 40.03 -3.87
C ASP A 426 10.71 40.27 -3.04
N PHE A 427 10.10 39.22 -2.45
CA PHE A 427 8.86 39.27 -1.66
C PHE A 427 7.62 39.67 -2.46
N ASP A 428 7.75 39.80 -3.76
CA ASP A 428 6.68 40.21 -4.65
C ASP A 428 5.96 39.00 -5.25
N ILE A 429 4.74 39.23 -5.73
CA ILE A 429 3.94 38.25 -6.40
C ILE A 429 3.96 38.54 -7.89
N HIS A 430 4.47 37.62 -8.68
CA HIS A 430 4.54 37.75 -10.11
C HIS A 430 3.34 37.10 -10.79
N ILE A 431 2.74 37.77 -11.76
CA ILE A 431 1.53 37.33 -12.46
C ILE A 431 1.81 37.23 -13.97
N TRP A 432 1.57 36.06 -14.53
CA TRP A 432 1.72 35.81 -15.99
C TRP A 432 0.40 35.40 -16.63
N SER A 433 0.27 35.75 -17.91
CA SER A 433 -0.75 35.16 -18.77
C SER A 433 -0.32 33.81 -19.28
N VAL A 434 -1.17 32.80 -19.08
CA VAL A 434 -0.91 31.43 -19.56
C VAL A 434 -0.92 31.37 -21.08
N GLN A 435 -1.77 32.16 -21.75
CA GLN A 435 -1.87 32.16 -23.19
C GLN A 435 -0.65 32.77 -23.87
N THR A 436 -0.21 33.96 -23.41
CA THR A 436 0.90 34.69 -24.05
C THR A 436 2.26 34.32 -23.46
N GLY A 437 2.33 33.91 -22.21
CA GLY A 437 3.56 33.65 -21.47
C GLY A 437 4.23 34.94 -20.95
N GLN A 438 3.60 36.09 -21.14
CA GLN A 438 4.16 37.37 -20.72
C GLN A 438 3.83 37.66 -19.27
N LEU A 439 4.74 38.32 -18.58
CA LEU A 439 4.51 38.91 -17.27
C LEU A 439 3.46 40.03 -17.41
N LEU A 440 2.33 39.87 -16.72
CA LEU A 440 1.26 40.86 -16.75
C LEU A 440 1.49 41.95 -15.70
N ASP A 441 1.87 41.52 -14.49
CA ASP A 441 2.02 42.44 -13.37
C ASP A 441 2.91 41.87 -12.26
N GLN A 442 3.35 42.77 -11.35
CA GLN A 442 4.12 42.42 -10.18
C GLN A 442 3.47 43.15 -8.99
N LEU A 443 2.90 42.39 -8.07
CA LEU A 443 2.23 42.90 -6.90
C LEU A 443 3.24 43.03 -5.76
N ALA A 444 3.64 44.29 -5.48
CA ALA A 444 4.55 44.61 -4.42
C ALA A 444 3.78 45.01 -3.15
N GLY A 445 4.32 44.67 -1.98
CA GLY A 445 3.73 45.11 -0.73
C GLY A 445 4.13 44.28 0.49
N HIS A 446 4.45 42.98 0.34
CA HIS A 446 4.97 42.19 1.43
C HIS A 446 6.39 42.60 1.80
N GLU A 447 6.71 42.52 3.10
CA GLU A 447 8.02 42.82 3.67
C GLU A 447 8.82 41.55 3.97
N GLY A 448 8.27 40.38 3.69
CA GLY A 448 8.88 39.08 3.90
C GLY A 448 8.50 38.08 2.81
N PRO A 449 9.17 36.89 2.80
CA PRO A 449 8.90 35.84 1.81
C PRO A 449 7.43 35.44 1.75
N VAL A 450 6.90 35.30 0.54
CA VAL A 450 5.54 34.85 0.31
C VAL A 450 5.49 33.33 0.45
N SER A 451 4.89 32.82 1.52
CA SER A 451 4.86 31.39 1.84
C SER A 451 3.78 30.63 1.08
N SER A 452 2.63 31.25 0.88
CA SER A 452 1.47 30.59 0.27
C SER A 452 0.61 31.56 -0.51
N LEU A 453 0.06 31.07 -1.62
CA LEU A 453 -0.88 31.77 -2.49
C LEU A 453 -2.13 30.93 -2.69
N ALA A 454 -3.29 31.54 -2.77
CA ALA A 454 -4.52 30.85 -3.13
C ALA A 454 -5.48 31.76 -3.87
N PHE A 455 -6.03 31.32 -4.99
CA PHE A 455 -7.11 32.03 -5.68
C PHE A 455 -8.47 31.69 -5.07
N ALA A 456 -9.31 32.70 -4.92
CA ALA A 456 -10.69 32.48 -4.57
C ALA A 456 -11.42 31.79 -5.73
N PRO A 457 -12.28 30.79 -5.43
CA PRO A 457 -13.03 30.05 -6.46
C PRO A 457 -13.95 30.90 -7.34
N ASN A 458 -14.34 32.06 -6.89
CA ASN A 458 -15.14 33.04 -7.67
C ASN A 458 -14.32 33.78 -8.73
N GLY A 459 -12.99 33.65 -8.74
CA GLY A 459 -12.08 34.38 -9.61
C GLY A 459 -11.87 35.83 -9.18
N GLY A 460 -10.79 36.41 -9.68
CA GLY A 460 -10.49 37.84 -9.48
C GLY A 460 -9.88 38.24 -8.14
N THR A 461 -9.97 37.44 -7.10
CA THR A 461 -9.33 37.68 -5.80
C THR A 461 -8.22 36.67 -5.54
N LEU A 462 -7.02 37.17 -5.32
CA LEU A 462 -5.86 36.39 -4.89
C LEU A 462 -5.57 36.67 -3.42
N VAL A 463 -5.32 35.63 -2.67
CA VAL A 463 -4.92 35.73 -1.26
C VAL A 463 -3.47 35.32 -1.12
N SER A 464 -2.66 36.10 -0.45
CA SER A 464 -1.26 35.82 -0.16
C SER A 464 -0.98 35.80 1.33
N GLY A 465 -0.19 34.84 1.78
CA GLY A 465 0.35 34.79 3.12
C GLY A 465 1.85 34.91 3.12
N SER A 466 2.42 35.63 4.06
CA SER A 466 3.85 35.91 4.14
C SER A 466 4.39 35.72 5.56
N TRP A 467 5.71 35.54 5.66
CA TRP A 467 6.42 35.51 6.94
C TRP A 467 6.47 36.87 7.63
N ASP A 468 6.01 37.95 6.96
CA ASP A 468 5.83 39.26 7.55
C ASP A 468 4.62 39.34 8.53
N ARG A 469 3.98 38.15 8.83
CA ARG A 469 2.79 38.04 9.70
C ARG A 469 1.54 38.70 9.13
N THR A 470 1.51 38.91 7.82
CA THR A 470 0.34 39.51 7.17
C THR A 470 -0.25 38.57 6.14
N VAL A 471 -1.58 38.64 6.00
CA VAL A 471 -2.29 38.06 4.85
C VAL A 471 -2.88 39.21 4.08
N ARG A 472 -2.67 39.23 2.76
CA ARG A 472 -3.14 40.30 1.87
C ARG A 472 -4.11 39.79 0.85
N LEU A 473 -5.11 40.61 0.54
CA LEU A 473 -6.13 40.35 -0.45
C LEU A 473 -5.90 41.25 -1.66
N TRP A 474 -5.73 40.64 -2.85
CA TRP A 474 -5.43 41.35 -4.09
C TRP A 474 -6.56 41.20 -5.08
N SER A 475 -6.97 42.26 -5.74
CA SER A 475 -7.80 42.21 -6.91
C SER A 475 -6.91 42.23 -8.15
N ILE A 476 -6.97 41.16 -8.93
CA ILE A 476 -6.16 41.02 -10.15
C ILE A 476 -6.62 42.03 -11.18
N PHE A 477 -7.93 42.28 -11.31
CA PHE A 477 -8.48 43.22 -12.28
C PHE A 477 -8.15 44.66 -11.95
N ALA A 478 -8.24 45.02 -10.67
CA ALA A 478 -7.92 46.36 -10.20
C ALA A 478 -6.40 46.62 -10.03
N ARG A 479 -5.62 45.52 -9.97
CA ARG A 479 -4.15 45.52 -9.72
C ARG A 479 -3.78 46.20 -8.40
N THR A 480 -4.67 46.15 -7.43
CA THR A 480 -4.54 46.79 -6.14
C THR A 480 -4.92 45.86 -4.99
N GLN A 481 -4.40 46.16 -3.82
CA GLN A 481 -4.85 45.51 -2.60
C GLN A 481 -6.32 45.90 -2.33
N THR A 482 -7.15 44.92 -2.05
CA THR A 482 -8.59 45.11 -1.90
C THR A 482 -8.98 45.60 -0.51
N SER A 483 -8.23 45.17 0.51
CA SER A 483 -8.48 45.51 1.92
C SER A 483 -7.17 45.76 2.65
N GLU A 484 -7.27 46.30 3.87
CA GLU A 484 -6.10 46.42 4.75
C GLU A 484 -5.48 45.05 5.02
N PRO A 485 -4.14 44.96 5.22
CA PRO A 485 -3.47 43.71 5.53
C PRO A 485 -4.02 43.10 6.81
N LEU A 486 -4.40 41.83 6.77
CA LEU A 486 -4.80 41.07 7.94
C LEU A 486 -3.55 40.76 8.76
N GLN A 487 -3.45 41.36 9.97
CA GLN A 487 -2.30 41.13 10.83
C GLN A 487 -2.49 39.92 11.75
N LEU A 488 -1.50 39.07 11.82
CA LEU A 488 -1.44 37.88 12.67
C LEU A 488 -0.34 38.02 13.72
N GLN A 489 -0.37 37.12 14.73
CA GLN A 489 0.61 37.13 15.81
C GLN A 489 1.94 36.50 15.45
N ALA A 490 1.93 35.53 14.51
CA ALA A 490 3.09 34.77 14.07
C ALA A 490 3.12 34.66 12.56
N ASP A 491 4.29 34.20 12.04
CA ASP A 491 4.55 34.06 10.62
C ASP A 491 3.55 33.09 9.96
N VAL A 492 3.05 33.48 8.79
CA VAL A 492 2.07 32.68 8.03
C VAL A 492 2.78 31.59 7.25
N LEU A 493 2.33 30.36 7.39
CA LEU A 493 2.89 29.20 6.69
C LEU A 493 2.04 28.78 5.48
N CYS A 494 0.72 28.73 5.64
CA CYS A 494 -0.19 28.33 4.58
C CYS A 494 -1.52 29.06 4.66
N VAL A 495 -2.07 29.35 3.50
CA VAL A 495 -3.40 29.97 3.33
C VAL A 495 -4.23 29.09 2.41
N SER A 496 -5.49 28.85 2.77
CA SER A 496 -6.46 28.14 1.94
C SER A 496 -7.79 28.89 1.92
N VAL A 497 -8.42 28.93 0.77
CA VAL A 497 -9.71 29.60 0.59
C VAL A 497 -10.82 28.55 0.57
N ARG A 498 -11.91 28.82 1.29
CA ARG A 498 -13.09 27.96 1.32
C ARG A 498 -13.75 27.90 -0.07
N PRO A 499 -14.29 26.74 -0.49
CA PRO A 499 -14.90 26.58 -1.82
C PRO A 499 -16.06 27.54 -2.12
N ASP A 500 -16.74 28.07 -1.12
CA ASP A 500 -17.80 29.08 -1.25
C ASP A 500 -17.29 30.52 -1.34
N SER A 501 -15.96 30.73 -1.28
CA SER A 501 -15.28 32.05 -1.31
C SER A 501 -15.68 33.00 -0.19
N LYS A 502 -16.17 32.49 0.95
CA LYS A 502 -16.57 33.34 2.09
C LYS A 502 -15.50 33.46 3.16
N GLN A 503 -14.72 32.38 3.35
CA GLN A 503 -13.80 32.27 4.48
C GLN A 503 -12.40 31.85 4.01
N ILE A 504 -11.38 32.24 4.74
CA ILE A 504 -9.98 31.89 4.57
C ILE A 504 -9.51 31.17 5.82
N ALA A 505 -8.82 30.03 5.68
CA ALA A 505 -8.08 29.41 6.76
C ALA A 505 -6.59 29.76 6.64
N VAL A 506 -6.00 30.19 7.73
CA VAL A 506 -4.60 30.59 7.82
C VAL A 506 -3.92 29.77 8.91
N SER A 507 -2.79 29.14 8.57
CA SER A 507 -1.94 28.49 9.56
C SER A 507 -0.72 29.34 9.88
N THR A 508 -0.36 29.39 11.15
CA THR A 508 0.76 30.18 11.65
C THR A 508 1.86 29.30 12.28
N LEU A 509 3.08 29.82 12.34
CA LEU A 509 4.25 29.11 12.86
C LEU A 509 4.09 28.68 14.33
N ASP A 510 3.29 29.40 15.09
CA ASP A 510 2.99 29.07 16.49
C ASP A 510 1.97 27.92 16.65
N GLY A 511 1.50 27.33 15.56
CA GLY A 511 0.59 26.17 15.55
C GLY A 511 -0.88 26.51 15.72
N GLN A 512 -1.25 27.77 15.52
CA GLN A 512 -2.65 28.20 15.49
C GLN A 512 -3.21 28.11 14.08
N LEU A 513 -4.51 27.82 14.00
CA LEU A 513 -5.32 27.91 12.79
C LEU A 513 -6.35 29.02 13.01
N THR A 514 -6.34 30.04 12.17
CA THR A 514 -7.27 31.17 12.25
C THR A 514 -8.15 31.18 11.00
N PHE A 515 -9.42 31.54 11.22
CA PHE A 515 -10.42 31.62 10.16
C PHE A 515 -10.87 33.09 10.03
N TRP A 516 -10.83 33.59 8.80
CA TRP A 516 -11.11 34.99 8.50
C TRP A 516 -12.17 35.11 7.42
N SER A 517 -13.06 36.08 7.54
CA SER A 517 -14.02 36.43 6.52
C SER A 517 -13.31 37.10 5.33
N LEU A 518 -13.56 36.60 4.11
CA LEU A 518 -12.98 37.16 2.88
C LEU A 518 -13.56 38.54 2.55
N SER A 519 -14.82 38.79 2.89
CA SER A 519 -15.52 40.03 2.56
C SER A 519 -15.27 41.14 3.58
N GLU A 520 -15.18 40.78 4.85
CA GLU A 520 -15.09 41.77 5.96
C GLU A 520 -13.68 41.92 6.52
N GLY A 521 -12.79 40.95 6.27
CA GLY A 521 -11.46 40.92 6.85
C GLY A 521 -11.43 40.72 8.36
N THR A 522 -12.55 40.28 8.96
CA THR A 522 -12.65 39.99 10.38
C THR A 522 -12.32 38.58 10.73
N GLN A 523 -11.69 38.32 11.89
CA GLN A 523 -11.44 36.99 12.37
C GLN A 523 -12.72 36.36 12.92
N GLU A 524 -13.18 35.28 12.34
CA GLU A 524 -14.40 34.56 12.76
C GLU A 524 -14.11 33.54 13.87
N ALA A 525 -13.02 32.78 13.74
CA ALA A 525 -12.66 31.76 14.71
C ALA A 525 -11.14 31.54 14.78
N GLY A 526 -10.68 30.89 15.84
CA GLY A 526 -9.30 30.49 16.02
C GLY A 526 -9.19 29.18 16.77
N LEU A 527 -8.29 28.32 16.32
CA LEU A 527 -8.02 27.00 16.89
C LEU A 527 -6.57 26.91 17.36
N ASP A 528 -6.35 26.43 18.58
CA ASP A 528 -5.01 26.11 19.07
C ASP A 528 -4.66 24.64 18.76
N GLY A 529 -3.95 24.40 17.67
CA GLY A 529 -3.50 23.06 17.23
C GLY A 529 -2.24 22.54 17.90
N ARG A 530 -1.58 23.29 18.75
CA ARG A 530 -0.30 22.91 19.40
C ARG A 530 -0.38 21.58 20.13
N ARG A 531 -1.49 21.33 20.84
CA ARG A 531 -1.71 20.09 21.60
C ARG A 531 -1.93 18.91 20.68
N ASP A 532 -2.62 19.13 19.57
CA ASP A 532 -2.99 18.08 18.63
C ASP A 532 -1.78 17.65 17.79
N VAL A 533 -0.98 18.59 17.35
CA VAL A 533 0.29 18.32 16.63
C VAL A 533 1.30 17.62 17.55
N SER A 534 1.34 17.95 18.84
CA SER A 534 2.35 17.42 19.78
C SER A 534 2.14 15.96 20.21
N GLY A 535 1.00 15.36 19.86
CA GLY A 535 0.66 14.00 20.35
C GLY A 535 0.14 14.01 21.78
N GLY A 536 -0.92 13.23 22.03
CA GLY A 536 -1.41 13.00 23.38
C GLY A 536 -0.43 12.20 24.24
N ARG A 537 -0.65 12.21 25.56
CA ARG A 537 0.10 11.41 26.53
C ARG A 537 -0.23 9.91 26.39
N LYS A 538 0.18 9.25 25.31
CA LYS A 538 0.19 7.79 25.31
C LYS A 538 1.44 7.32 26.04
N ILE A 539 1.33 6.24 26.80
CA ILE A 539 2.46 5.59 27.54
C ILE A 539 3.62 5.24 26.59
N THR A 540 3.31 5.07 25.30
CA THR A 540 4.28 4.80 24.23
C THR A 540 4.94 6.04 23.64
N ASP A 541 4.40 7.25 23.89
CA ASP A 541 4.98 8.49 23.38
C ASP A 541 6.13 8.93 24.29
N ARG A 542 7.34 8.57 23.93
CA ARG A 542 8.56 9.01 24.62
C ARG A 542 8.81 10.49 24.29
N ARG A 543 8.77 11.34 25.31
CA ARG A 543 9.14 12.75 25.21
C ARG A 543 10.63 12.91 25.42
N THR A 544 11.32 13.35 24.38
CA THR A 544 12.68 13.88 24.51
C THR A 544 12.67 15.40 24.40
N ALA A 545 13.71 16.07 24.93
CA ALA A 545 13.84 17.53 24.81
C ALA A 545 13.83 17.98 23.34
N ALA A 546 14.39 17.21 22.43
CA ALA A 546 14.36 17.48 20.99
C ALA A 546 12.95 17.39 20.38
N ASN A 547 12.08 16.51 20.89
CA ASN A 547 10.70 16.40 20.42
C ASN A 547 9.76 17.50 20.97
N VAL A 548 10.15 18.10 22.09
CA VAL A 548 9.39 19.18 22.75
C VAL A 548 9.81 20.54 22.23
N ALA A 549 11.09 20.71 21.88
CA ALA A 549 11.67 21.98 21.46
C ALA A 549 11.41 22.31 19.96
N GLY A 550 11.04 21.33 19.13
CA GLY A 550 10.71 21.58 17.73
C GLY A 550 9.42 22.37 17.61
N THR A 551 9.43 23.43 16.83
CA THR A 551 8.26 24.21 16.45
C THR A 551 7.24 23.29 15.78
N LYS A 552 6.19 22.96 16.51
CA LYS A 552 5.10 22.11 16.02
C LYS A 552 4.04 23.01 15.41
N SER A 553 4.09 23.11 14.10
CA SER A 553 3.22 23.95 13.30
C SER A 553 2.53 23.14 12.21
N PHE A 554 1.43 23.65 11.71
CA PHE A 554 0.79 23.14 10.51
C PHE A 554 1.39 23.87 9.30
N ASN A 555 2.06 23.13 8.42
CA ASN A 555 2.68 23.70 7.23
C ASN A 555 1.71 23.78 6.05
N THR A 556 0.65 22.98 6.09
CA THR A 556 -0.34 22.90 5.02
C THR A 556 -1.73 22.74 5.57
N VAL A 557 -2.67 23.43 4.95
CA VAL A 557 -4.08 23.43 5.33
C VAL A 557 -4.93 23.40 4.06
N THR A 558 -5.94 22.53 4.04
CA THR A 558 -6.87 22.45 2.91
C THR A 558 -8.30 22.26 3.39
N TYR A 559 -9.24 22.92 2.73
CA TYR A 559 -10.67 22.70 2.94
C TYR A 559 -11.16 21.46 2.20
N SER A 560 -12.16 20.79 2.77
CA SER A 560 -12.94 19.78 2.07
C SER A 560 -13.75 20.40 0.91
N ALA A 561 -14.19 19.57 -0.03
CA ALA A 561 -14.95 20.02 -1.20
C ALA A 561 -16.28 20.73 -0.84
N ASP A 562 -16.87 20.42 0.32
CA ASP A 562 -18.09 21.05 0.85
C ASP A 562 -17.80 22.21 1.83
N GLY A 563 -16.53 22.47 2.16
CA GLY A 563 -16.12 23.54 3.07
C GLY A 563 -16.47 23.31 4.55
N SER A 564 -16.99 22.14 4.93
CA SER A 564 -17.41 21.85 6.30
C SER A 564 -16.24 21.45 7.21
N VAL A 565 -15.16 20.94 6.63
CA VAL A 565 -14.02 20.36 7.35
C VAL A 565 -12.71 20.90 6.80
N VAL A 566 -11.71 21.03 7.67
CA VAL A 566 -10.34 21.41 7.32
C VAL A 566 -9.37 20.32 7.71
N LEU A 567 -8.49 19.99 6.80
CA LEU A 567 -7.38 19.06 7.00
C LEU A 567 -6.10 19.85 7.19
N ALA A 568 -5.37 19.57 8.25
CA ALA A 568 -4.12 20.24 8.59
C ALA A 568 -2.99 19.23 8.80
N GLY A 569 -1.87 19.46 8.13
CA GLY A 569 -0.63 18.66 8.24
C GLY A 569 0.57 19.57 8.48
N GLY A 570 1.63 19.02 9.09
CA GLY A 570 2.81 19.83 9.36
C GLY A 570 4.01 19.06 9.88
N ASN A 571 4.81 19.68 10.73
CA ASN A 571 6.04 19.14 11.29
C ASN A 571 5.76 18.10 12.39
N SER A 572 4.88 17.15 12.14
CA SER A 572 4.55 16.09 13.09
C SER A 572 4.13 14.80 12.38
N LYS A 573 4.05 13.71 13.14
CA LYS A 573 3.53 12.43 12.67
C LYS A 573 2.00 12.36 12.59
N TYR A 574 1.32 13.48 12.80
CA TYR A 574 -0.13 13.51 12.84
C TYR A 574 -0.69 14.45 11.80
N ILE A 575 -1.79 14.03 11.20
CA ILE A 575 -2.66 14.83 10.36
C ILE A 575 -3.95 15.01 11.14
N CYS A 576 -4.41 16.24 11.28
CA CYS A 576 -5.58 16.58 12.06
C CYS A 576 -6.73 17.02 11.16
N LEU A 577 -7.92 16.54 11.44
CA LEU A 577 -9.16 16.86 10.74
C LEU A 577 -10.08 17.65 11.69
N TYR A 578 -10.38 18.90 11.37
CA TYR A 578 -11.17 19.79 12.17
C TYR A 578 -12.51 20.12 11.51
N ALA A 579 -13.58 20.22 12.30
CA ALA A 579 -14.83 20.80 11.85
C ALA A 579 -14.73 22.33 11.89
N VAL A 580 -15.07 23.01 10.80
CA VAL A 580 -14.93 24.48 10.67
C VAL A 580 -15.90 25.22 11.59
N GLU A 581 -17.16 24.80 11.63
CA GLU A 581 -18.22 25.51 12.39
C GLU A 581 -18.02 25.38 13.90
N THR A 582 -17.62 24.22 14.38
CA THR A 582 -17.52 23.94 15.83
C THR A 582 -16.12 24.10 16.36
N GLY A 583 -15.11 24.14 15.50
CA GLY A 583 -13.72 24.23 15.91
C GLY A 583 -13.20 22.94 16.61
N VAL A 584 -13.88 21.82 16.48
CA VAL A 584 -13.56 20.58 17.17
C VAL A 584 -12.71 19.68 16.31
N LEU A 585 -11.69 19.03 16.91
CA LEU A 585 -10.93 17.97 16.29
C LEU A 585 -11.83 16.74 16.10
N LEU A 586 -12.13 16.40 14.85
CA LEU A 586 -12.94 15.23 14.51
C LEU A 586 -12.10 13.94 14.55
N GLN A 587 -10.93 13.96 13.89
CA GLN A 587 -10.10 12.78 13.78
C GLN A 587 -8.61 13.16 13.65
N LYS A 588 -7.77 12.27 14.18
CA LYS A 588 -6.32 12.39 14.13
C LYS A 588 -5.73 11.16 13.49
N TYR A 589 -5.04 11.33 12.37
CA TYR A 589 -4.40 10.26 11.62
C TYR A 589 -2.93 10.20 11.98
N THR A 590 -2.45 9.00 12.26
CA THR A 590 -1.01 8.75 12.46
C THR A 590 -0.40 8.40 11.11
N VAL A 591 0.54 9.21 10.65
CA VAL A 591 1.21 9.05 9.36
C VAL A 591 2.12 7.82 9.36
N SER A 592 2.88 7.65 10.42
CA SER A 592 3.82 6.53 10.55
C SER A 592 3.86 5.98 11.96
N THR A 593 3.99 4.67 12.05
CA THR A 593 4.29 3.95 13.29
C THR A 593 5.75 3.52 13.38
N ASN A 594 6.55 3.90 12.40
CA ASN A 594 7.96 3.57 12.33
C ASN A 594 8.76 4.41 13.34
N LEU A 595 9.20 3.79 14.42
CA LEU A 595 9.96 4.44 15.48
C LEU A 595 11.33 4.95 15.01
N SER A 596 11.88 4.37 13.96
CA SER A 596 13.16 4.81 13.39
C SER A 596 13.10 6.18 12.73
N LEU A 597 11.90 6.61 12.31
CA LEU A 597 11.65 7.91 11.70
C LEU A 597 11.26 8.99 12.70
N ASP A 598 10.99 8.65 13.96
CA ASP A 598 10.49 9.62 14.97
C ASP A 598 11.54 10.67 15.37
N GLY A 599 12.78 10.59 14.87
CA GLY A 599 13.87 11.48 15.28
C GLY A 599 14.18 11.41 16.79
N THR A 600 13.50 10.51 17.49
CA THR A 600 13.74 10.24 18.90
C THR A 600 14.94 9.31 18.99
N GLN A 601 15.98 9.78 19.61
CA GLN A 601 16.98 8.86 20.14
C GLN A 601 16.25 7.98 21.17
N GLU A 602 15.93 6.76 20.80
CA GLU A 602 15.21 5.81 21.65
C GLU A 602 15.93 5.53 22.95
N PHE A 603 17.22 5.79 23.01
CA PHE A 603 18.05 5.57 24.18
C PHE A 603 19.06 6.70 24.34
N LEU A 604 19.02 7.36 25.46
CA LEU A 604 20.20 7.90 26.11
C LEU A 604 21.13 6.73 26.50
N ASN A 605 21.55 5.95 25.51
CA ASN A 605 22.52 4.91 25.72
C ASN A 605 23.89 5.58 25.61
N SER A 606 24.54 5.73 26.71
CA SER A 606 25.89 6.32 26.82
C SER A 606 26.93 5.66 25.88
N ARG A 607 26.64 4.43 25.41
CA ARG A 607 27.47 3.74 24.41
C ARG A 607 27.28 4.22 22.99
N LEU A 608 26.15 4.86 22.70
CA LEU A 608 25.81 5.42 21.37
C LEU A 608 25.96 6.93 21.32
N LEU A 609 26.28 7.57 22.46
CA LEU A 609 26.54 9.00 22.58
C LEU A 609 28.03 9.20 22.91
N THR A 610 28.64 10.13 22.20
CA THR A 610 29.95 10.68 22.52
C THR A 610 29.79 12.11 23.04
N GLU A 611 30.86 12.72 23.58
CA GLU A 611 30.84 14.13 23.99
C GLU A 611 30.46 15.09 22.82
N ALA A 612 30.74 14.65 21.57
CA ALA A 612 30.43 15.41 20.34
C ALA A 612 29.03 15.11 19.78
N GLY A 613 28.27 14.18 20.37
CA GLY A 613 26.93 13.80 19.90
C GLY A 613 26.75 12.31 19.60
N PRO A 614 25.68 11.94 18.88
CA PRO A 614 25.44 10.53 18.51
C PRO A 614 26.60 10.00 17.65
N ARG A 615 27.11 8.83 18.01
CA ARG A 615 28.21 8.16 17.28
C ARG A 615 27.92 7.92 15.80
N ALA A 616 26.67 7.75 15.44
CA ALA A 616 26.25 7.59 14.04
C ALA A 616 26.41 8.86 13.18
N LEU A 617 26.63 10.01 13.81
CA LEU A 617 26.85 11.31 13.14
C LEU A 617 28.33 11.69 13.07
N LEU A 618 29.20 10.93 13.72
CA LEU A 618 30.63 11.19 13.72
C LEU A 618 31.29 10.44 12.57
N ASP A 619 32.21 11.14 11.89
CA ASP A 619 33.08 10.53 10.91
C ASP A 619 34.13 9.66 11.61
N GLU A 620 33.99 8.33 11.52
CA GLU A 620 34.95 7.38 12.11
C GLU A 620 36.29 7.38 11.34
N THR A 621 36.30 7.87 10.11
CA THR A 621 37.49 7.88 9.25
C THR A 621 38.28 9.20 9.32
N GLY A 622 37.66 10.29 9.77
CA GLY A 622 38.32 11.61 9.88
C GLY A 622 38.67 12.27 8.54
N GLU A 623 38.12 11.75 7.45
CA GLU A 623 38.41 12.23 6.09
C GLU A 623 37.42 13.28 5.60
N ALA A 624 36.25 13.39 6.22
CA ALA A 624 35.21 14.34 5.82
C ALA A 624 35.33 15.65 6.62
N SER A 625 35.09 16.79 5.96
CA SER A 625 35.02 18.08 6.65
C SER A 625 33.74 18.20 7.47
N ASP A 626 33.73 18.99 8.55
CA ASP A 626 32.57 19.22 9.42
C ASP A 626 31.29 19.63 8.68
N LEU A 627 31.42 20.21 7.49
CA LEU A 627 30.32 20.55 6.60
C LEU A 627 29.85 19.35 5.76
N GLU A 628 30.75 18.42 5.48
CA GLU A 628 30.48 17.22 4.69
C GLU A 628 29.87 16.11 5.53
N ASP A 629 30.16 16.05 6.82
CA ASP A 629 29.55 15.10 7.77
C ASP A 629 28.05 15.27 7.91
N ARG A 630 27.54 16.46 7.60
CA ARG A 630 26.11 16.77 7.60
C ARG A 630 25.41 16.46 6.27
N LEU A 631 26.18 16.11 5.24
CA LEU A 631 25.67 15.82 3.91
C LEU A 631 25.60 14.32 3.70
N ASP A 632 24.42 13.82 3.47
CA ASP A 632 24.24 12.44 3.06
C ASP A 632 24.67 12.27 1.60
N LYS A 633 25.90 11.76 1.39
CA LYS A 633 26.48 11.51 0.07
C LYS A 633 26.20 10.11 -0.48
N SER A 634 25.35 9.36 0.16
CA SER A 634 25.18 7.93 -0.12
C SER A 634 24.56 7.62 -1.48
N LEU A 635 24.02 8.59 -2.19
CA LEU A 635 23.44 8.39 -3.52
C LEU A 635 24.13 9.19 -4.61
N PRO A 636 24.51 8.54 -5.71
CA PRO A 636 25.05 9.25 -6.89
C PRO A 636 23.98 10.16 -7.48
N GLY A 637 24.26 11.44 -7.54
CA GLY A 637 23.34 12.46 -8.06
C GLY A 637 22.28 12.94 -7.06
N SER A 638 22.14 12.35 -5.90
CA SER A 638 21.42 12.94 -4.81
C SER A 638 22.31 13.97 -4.13
N ARG A 639 21.79 15.12 -3.96
CA ARG A 639 22.59 16.20 -3.41
C ARG A 639 22.38 16.38 -1.91
N ARG A 640 21.34 15.83 -1.33
CA ARG A 640 21.04 15.81 0.10
C ARG A 640 19.83 14.91 0.35
N GLY A 641 19.94 14.05 1.37
CA GLY A 641 18.76 13.48 2.00
C GLY A 641 18.09 12.35 1.25
N ASP A 642 18.84 11.54 0.55
CA ASP A 642 18.30 10.34 -0.04
C ASP A 642 17.60 9.46 0.99
N ALA A 643 16.31 9.23 0.78
CA ALA A 643 15.49 8.44 1.67
C ALA A 643 15.90 6.95 1.70
N ALA A 644 16.64 6.45 0.69
CA ALA A 644 17.00 5.04 0.60
C ALA A 644 18.18 4.65 1.50
N GLN A 645 19.18 5.54 1.68
CA GLN A 645 20.43 5.20 2.38
C GLN A 645 20.82 6.23 3.46
N ARG A 646 19.86 6.93 4.04
CA ARG A 646 20.14 7.89 5.11
C ARG A 646 20.80 7.21 6.32
N LYS A 647 21.93 7.71 6.76
CA LYS A 647 22.56 7.30 8.01
C LYS A 647 21.84 7.84 9.25
N THR A 648 21.15 8.97 9.11
CA THR A 648 20.35 9.59 10.17
C THR A 648 18.88 9.37 9.91
N ALA A 649 18.11 9.04 10.96
CA ALA A 649 16.66 8.91 10.86
C ALA A 649 16.03 10.29 10.57
N PRO A 650 15.34 10.50 9.44
CA PRO A 650 14.69 11.76 9.14
C PRO A 650 13.50 11.98 10.08
N ALA A 651 13.27 13.22 10.49
CA ALA A 651 12.07 13.56 11.22
C ALA A 651 10.82 13.36 10.33
N ILE A 652 9.75 12.85 10.92
CA ILE A 652 8.48 12.70 10.20
C ILE A 652 7.87 14.08 10.00
N ARG A 653 7.57 14.41 8.75
CA ARG A 653 6.94 15.67 8.32
C ARG A 653 5.85 15.38 7.31
N VAL A 654 4.85 16.25 7.31
CA VAL A 654 3.76 16.25 6.31
C VAL A 654 3.74 17.64 5.65
N PRO A 655 4.57 17.85 4.62
CA PRO A 655 4.69 19.15 3.96
C PRO A 655 3.47 19.51 3.10
N GLY A 656 2.70 18.55 2.65
CA GLY A 656 1.53 18.78 1.81
C GLY A 656 0.38 17.83 2.13
N VAL A 657 -0.84 18.37 2.15
CA VAL A 657 -2.08 17.59 2.18
C VAL A 657 -3.05 18.15 1.15
N ALA A 658 -3.85 17.32 0.54
CA ALA A 658 -4.91 17.72 -0.37
C ALA A 658 -6.11 16.79 -0.30
N PHE A 659 -7.31 17.35 -0.36
CA PHE A 659 -8.52 16.57 -0.55
C PHE A 659 -8.73 16.22 -2.03
N SER A 660 -9.26 15.05 -2.26
CA SER A 660 -9.81 14.72 -3.56
C SER A 660 -10.98 15.67 -3.88
N PRO A 661 -11.14 16.13 -5.12
CA PRO A 661 -12.28 16.94 -5.54
C PRO A 661 -13.63 16.30 -5.25
N THR A 662 -13.66 14.96 -5.15
CA THR A 662 -14.88 14.21 -4.78
C THR A 662 -15.15 14.21 -3.27
N GLY A 663 -14.21 14.64 -2.44
CA GLY A 663 -14.27 14.58 -0.99
C GLY A 663 -14.26 13.16 -0.39
N ARG A 664 -13.98 12.11 -1.19
CA ARG A 664 -13.99 10.71 -0.74
C ARG A 664 -12.63 10.20 -0.30
N ALA A 665 -11.59 10.91 -0.67
CA ALA A 665 -10.21 10.58 -0.32
C ALA A 665 -9.43 11.87 -0.03
N PHE A 666 -8.34 11.73 0.68
CA PHE A 666 -7.31 12.75 0.78
C PHE A 666 -5.93 12.11 0.67
N CYS A 667 -4.98 12.88 0.17
CA CYS A 667 -3.58 12.50 0.12
C CYS A 667 -2.76 13.35 1.06
N ALA A 668 -1.67 12.76 1.54
CA ALA A 668 -0.66 13.43 2.34
C ALA A 668 0.75 13.08 1.84
N ALA A 669 1.53 14.08 1.50
CA ALA A 669 2.95 13.90 1.29
C ALA A 669 3.62 13.68 2.64
N SER A 670 4.43 12.65 2.76
CA SER A 670 5.17 12.36 3.98
C SER A 670 6.62 12.00 3.67
N THR A 671 7.47 11.96 4.68
CA THR A 671 8.84 11.47 4.54
C THR A 671 8.95 10.01 4.10
N GLU A 672 7.89 9.21 4.25
CA GLU A 672 7.83 7.82 3.78
C GLU A 672 7.34 7.69 2.33
N GLY A 673 6.69 8.69 1.81
CA GLY A 673 6.08 8.71 0.49
C GLY A 673 4.73 9.39 0.49
N LEU A 674 3.94 9.15 -0.54
CA LEU A 674 2.59 9.67 -0.69
C LEU A 674 1.57 8.72 -0.06
N LEU A 675 0.92 9.15 0.99
CA LEU A 675 -0.14 8.42 1.68
C LEU A 675 -1.50 8.77 1.10
N ILE A 676 -2.32 7.77 0.85
CA ILE A 676 -3.71 7.94 0.42
C ILE A 676 -4.63 7.39 1.50
N TYR A 677 -5.58 8.21 1.92
CA TYR A 677 -6.66 7.85 2.82
C TYR A 677 -7.99 7.94 2.08
N SER A 678 -8.83 6.92 2.21
CA SER A 678 -10.13 6.85 1.54
C SER A 678 -11.23 6.42 2.51
N VAL A 679 -12.43 6.93 2.27
CA VAL A 679 -13.65 6.44 2.95
C VAL A 679 -14.06 5.07 2.39
N ASP A 680 -13.59 4.75 1.20
CA ASP A 680 -13.92 3.51 0.52
C ASP A 680 -13.03 2.38 1.05
N ALA A 681 -13.64 1.44 1.76
CA ALA A 681 -12.94 0.25 2.20
C ALA A 681 -12.61 -0.63 0.99
N GLY A 682 -11.31 -0.93 0.80
CA GLY A 682 -10.88 -1.93 -0.16
C GLY A 682 -10.55 -1.41 -1.57
N VAL A 683 -9.90 -0.24 -1.69
CA VAL A 683 -9.12 0.04 -2.90
C VAL A 683 -7.91 -0.89 -2.87
N GLN A 684 -8.07 -2.09 -3.41
CA GLN A 684 -6.97 -3.02 -3.62
C GLN A 684 -6.26 -2.64 -4.94
N PHE A 685 -4.96 -2.87 -4.96
CA PHE A 685 -4.19 -2.84 -6.19
C PHE A 685 -4.85 -3.78 -7.21
N ASP A 686 -5.26 -3.23 -8.34
CA ASP A 686 -5.87 -3.98 -9.43
C ASP A 686 -4.98 -3.83 -10.67
N PRO A 687 -4.27 -4.90 -11.05
CA PRO A 687 -3.42 -4.91 -12.23
C PRO A 687 -4.20 -4.95 -13.56
N PHE A 688 -5.54 -4.89 -13.52
CA PHE A 688 -6.35 -4.90 -14.73
C PHE A 688 -6.09 -3.63 -15.54
N ASP A 689 -5.36 -3.77 -16.62
CA ASP A 689 -5.00 -2.67 -17.50
C ASP A 689 -6.24 -2.22 -18.30
N LEU A 690 -6.64 -0.98 -18.07
CA LEU A 690 -7.70 -0.36 -18.86
C LEU A 690 -7.04 0.64 -19.80
N ASP A 691 -7.05 0.34 -21.08
CA ASP A 691 -6.56 1.22 -22.17
C ASP A 691 -7.27 2.58 -22.24
N VAL A 692 -8.14 2.88 -21.30
CA VAL A 692 -9.00 4.06 -21.31
C VAL A 692 -8.97 4.77 -19.96
N ASP A 693 -8.88 6.08 -19.98
CA ASP A 693 -8.98 6.92 -18.78
C ASP A 693 -10.30 6.67 -18.02
N VAL A 694 -10.20 6.39 -16.72
CA VAL A 694 -11.35 6.07 -15.87
C VAL A 694 -12.09 7.35 -15.47
N THR A 695 -12.96 7.84 -16.35
CA THR A 695 -13.82 9.00 -16.10
C THR A 695 -15.30 8.61 -16.15
N PRO A 696 -16.21 9.37 -15.54
CA PRO A 696 -17.65 9.09 -15.66
C PRO A 696 -18.15 9.12 -17.10
N GLU A 697 -17.58 10.00 -17.92
CA GLU A 697 -17.95 10.15 -19.33
C GLU A 697 -17.45 8.96 -20.16
N SER A 698 -16.21 8.50 -19.93
CA SER A 698 -15.67 7.31 -20.60
C SER A 698 -16.45 6.05 -20.22
N THR A 699 -16.86 5.92 -18.95
CA THR A 699 -17.72 4.80 -18.50
C THR A 699 -19.06 4.79 -19.23
N LEU A 700 -19.70 5.95 -19.43
CA LEU A 700 -20.95 6.04 -20.17
C LEU A 700 -20.78 5.78 -21.68
N LYS A 701 -19.65 6.20 -22.26
CA LYS A 701 -19.32 5.89 -23.67
C LYS A 701 -19.12 4.39 -23.90
N ILE A 702 -18.42 3.72 -22.98
CA ILE A 702 -18.19 2.27 -23.02
C ILE A 702 -19.50 1.51 -22.79
N LEU A 703 -20.34 2.00 -21.86
CA LEU A 703 -21.68 1.46 -21.64
C LEU A 703 -22.54 1.53 -22.93
N ALA A 704 -22.45 2.64 -23.67
CA ALA A 704 -23.15 2.80 -24.95
C ALA A 704 -22.62 1.84 -26.03
N ARG A 705 -21.35 1.42 -25.95
CA ARG A 705 -20.76 0.40 -26.84
C ARG A 705 -21.11 -1.03 -26.44
N ARG A 706 -21.84 -1.24 -25.34
CA ARG A 706 -22.25 -2.54 -24.80
C ARG A 706 -21.08 -3.41 -24.29
N GLU A 707 -19.98 -2.80 -23.91
CA GLU A 707 -18.88 -3.49 -23.24
C GLU A 707 -19.16 -3.55 -21.72
N TRP A 708 -20.08 -4.42 -21.32
CA TRP A 708 -20.68 -4.45 -19.98
C TRP A 708 -19.67 -4.65 -18.87
N LEU A 709 -18.76 -5.66 -19.00
CA LEU A 709 -17.76 -5.96 -18.00
C LEU A 709 -16.82 -4.78 -17.76
N LYS A 710 -16.30 -4.19 -18.84
CA LYS A 710 -15.39 -3.06 -18.78
C LYS A 710 -16.06 -1.83 -18.14
N ALA A 711 -17.32 -1.55 -18.52
CA ALA A 711 -18.11 -0.49 -17.91
C ALA A 711 -18.36 -0.73 -16.41
N LEU A 712 -18.63 -1.98 -15.99
CA LEU A 712 -18.85 -2.35 -14.59
C LEU A 712 -17.58 -2.19 -13.76
N VAL A 713 -16.45 -2.70 -14.24
CA VAL A 713 -15.16 -2.54 -13.59
C VAL A 713 -14.78 -1.07 -13.45
N MET A 714 -14.95 -0.26 -14.49
CA MET A 714 -14.72 1.19 -14.43
C MET A 714 -15.64 1.89 -13.43
N ALA A 715 -16.91 1.50 -13.37
CA ALA A 715 -17.87 2.05 -12.40
C ALA A 715 -17.46 1.71 -10.95
N PHE A 716 -16.96 0.48 -10.71
CA PHE A 716 -16.43 0.09 -9.41
C PHE A 716 -15.15 0.85 -9.06
N ARG A 717 -14.26 1.11 -10.01
CA ARG A 717 -13.06 1.93 -9.80
C ARG A 717 -13.40 3.37 -9.43
N LEU A 718 -14.35 3.98 -10.14
CA LEU A 718 -14.86 5.32 -9.82
C LEU A 718 -15.62 5.37 -8.49
N ASN A 719 -16.11 4.22 -8.02
CA ASN A 719 -16.84 4.04 -6.76
C ASN A 719 -17.97 5.05 -6.52
N ARG A 720 -18.65 5.45 -7.60
CA ARG A 720 -19.82 6.32 -7.54
C ARG A 720 -21.10 5.48 -7.51
N PRO A 721 -21.86 5.46 -6.38
CA PRO A 721 -23.03 4.58 -6.25
C PRO A 721 -24.08 4.76 -7.36
N LYS A 722 -24.32 6.02 -7.74
CA LYS A 722 -25.28 6.33 -8.83
C LYS A 722 -24.84 5.77 -10.18
N LEU A 723 -23.53 5.78 -10.46
CA LEU A 723 -22.97 5.26 -11.70
C LEU A 723 -22.98 3.73 -11.70
N ILE A 724 -22.57 3.11 -10.58
CA ILE A 724 -22.61 1.66 -10.41
C ILE A 724 -24.04 1.14 -10.61
N MET A 725 -25.01 1.77 -9.94
CA MET A 725 -26.43 1.41 -10.09
C MET A 725 -26.91 1.56 -11.55
N ARG A 726 -26.51 2.63 -12.25
CA ARG A 726 -26.89 2.85 -13.65
C ARG A 726 -26.32 1.76 -14.57
N VAL A 727 -25.03 1.43 -14.39
CA VAL A 727 -24.40 0.35 -15.16
C VAL A 727 -25.02 -0.99 -14.81
N TYR A 728 -25.19 -1.31 -13.53
CA TYR A 728 -25.81 -2.54 -13.03
C TYR A 728 -27.20 -2.80 -13.65
N ARG A 729 -28.06 -1.78 -13.68
CA ARG A 729 -29.43 -1.89 -14.23
C ARG A 729 -29.47 -1.89 -15.76
N SER A 730 -28.45 -1.42 -16.45
CA SER A 730 -28.40 -1.38 -17.91
C SER A 730 -27.93 -2.68 -18.55
N ILE A 731 -27.37 -3.60 -17.73
CA ILE A 731 -26.92 -4.91 -18.22
C ILE A 731 -28.14 -5.81 -18.45
N PRO A 732 -28.33 -6.33 -19.69
CA PRO A 732 -29.45 -7.22 -19.98
C PRO A 732 -29.31 -8.55 -19.24
N THR A 733 -30.43 -9.16 -18.86
CA THR A 733 -30.48 -10.43 -18.12
C THR A 733 -29.74 -11.58 -18.81
N THR A 734 -29.72 -11.58 -20.15
CA THR A 734 -29.00 -12.57 -20.96
C THR A 734 -27.50 -12.54 -20.81
N ASP A 735 -26.93 -11.34 -20.53
CA ASP A 735 -25.50 -11.13 -20.52
C ASP A 735 -24.90 -11.20 -19.08
N ILE A 736 -25.78 -11.28 -18.05
CA ILE A 736 -25.33 -11.34 -16.63
C ILE A 736 -24.37 -12.50 -16.41
N GLY A 737 -24.69 -13.69 -16.93
CA GLY A 737 -23.85 -14.88 -16.77
C GLY A 737 -22.45 -14.73 -17.38
N LEU A 738 -22.35 -14.04 -18.53
CA LEU A 738 -21.07 -13.77 -19.18
C LEU A 738 -20.24 -12.76 -18.38
N VAL A 739 -20.87 -11.67 -17.95
CA VAL A 739 -20.22 -10.62 -17.17
C VAL A 739 -19.71 -11.17 -15.83
N VAL A 740 -20.50 -12.02 -15.16
CA VAL A 740 -20.12 -12.63 -13.88
C VAL A 740 -18.97 -13.61 -14.07
N ARG A 741 -18.97 -14.42 -15.12
CA ARG A 741 -17.92 -15.41 -15.38
C ARG A 741 -16.55 -14.76 -15.54
N ASP A 742 -16.50 -13.64 -16.26
CA ASP A 742 -15.24 -12.96 -16.57
C ASP A 742 -14.90 -11.85 -15.54
N LEU A 743 -15.70 -11.73 -14.45
CA LEU A 743 -15.47 -10.76 -13.38
C LEU A 743 -14.24 -11.16 -12.54
N PRO A 744 -13.23 -10.28 -12.39
CA PRO A 744 -12.09 -10.55 -11.56
C PRO A 744 -12.47 -10.78 -10.09
N ALA A 745 -11.80 -11.74 -9.43
CA ALA A 745 -12.05 -12.12 -8.04
C ALA A 745 -11.97 -10.94 -7.03
N VAL A 746 -11.17 -9.93 -7.36
CA VAL A 746 -11.01 -8.68 -6.58
C VAL A 746 -12.35 -7.92 -6.42
N TYR A 747 -13.21 -7.95 -7.44
CA TYR A 747 -14.49 -7.23 -7.43
C TYR A 747 -15.66 -8.05 -6.89
N LEU A 748 -15.49 -9.36 -6.62
CA LEU A 748 -16.57 -10.24 -6.15
C LEU A 748 -17.18 -9.77 -4.83
N GLU A 749 -16.35 -9.40 -3.85
CA GLU A 749 -16.84 -8.90 -2.57
C GLU A 749 -17.67 -7.62 -2.74
N ARG A 750 -17.18 -6.69 -3.54
CA ARG A 750 -17.87 -5.43 -3.83
C ARG A 750 -19.16 -5.64 -4.57
N MET A 751 -19.15 -6.56 -5.53
CA MET A 751 -20.35 -6.91 -6.32
C MET A 751 -21.40 -7.56 -5.43
N LEU A 752 -21.06 -8.58 -4.64
CA LEU A 752 -21.96 -9.21 -3.71
C LEU A 752 -22.55 -8.22 -2.69
N ARG A 753 -21.71 -7.35 -2.13
CA ARG A 753 -22.15 -6.28 -1.22
C ARG A 753 -23.09 -5.28 -1.87
N HIS A 754 -22.86 -4.94 -3.15
CA HIS A 754 -23.73 -4.08 -3.92
C HIS A 754 -25.08 -4.74 -4.20
N VAL A 755 -25.07 -5.99 -4.67
CA VAL A 755 -26.30 -6.75 -4.95
C VAL A 755 -27.13 -6.95 -3.68
N ALA A 756 -26.49 -7.26 -2.54
CA ALA A 756 -27.19 -7.38 -1.25
C ALA A 756 -27.91 -6.08 -0.86
N LYS A 757 -27.22 -4.92 -1.03
CA LYS A 757 -27.85 -3.60 -0.77
C LYS A 757 -28.97 -3.27 -1.73
N GLU A 758 -28.81 -3.57 -3.02
CA GLU A 758 -29.87 -3.35 -4.02
C GLU A 758 -31.06 -4.27 -3.76
N ALA A 759 -30.84 -5.50 -3.37
CA ALA A 759 -31.90 -6.43 -2.98
C ALA A 759 -32.73 -5.92 -1.78
N ASP A 760 -32.09 -5.18 -0.85
CA ASP A 760 -32.79 -4.57 0.27
C ASP A 760 -33.57 -3.30 -0.07
N THR A 761 -33.15 -2.56 -1.11
CA THR A 761 -33.69 -1.21 -1.39
C THR A 761 -34.48 -1.11 -2.69
N SER A 762 -34.26 -2.02 -3.63
CA SER A 762 -34.80 -1.94 -4.98
C SER A 762 -36.00 -2.87 -5.20
N PRO A 763 -37.05 -2.44 -5.91
CA PRO A 763 -38.20 -3.29 -6.23
C PRO A 763 -37.92 -4.35 -7.33
N HIS A 764 -36.73 -4.33 -7.93
CA HIS A 764 -36.35 -5.22 -9.03
C HIS A 764 -35.90 -6.60 -8.53
N LEU A 765 -36.82 -7.39 -8.02
CA LEU A 765 -36.57 -8.68 -7.38
C LEU A 765 -35.88 -9.66 -8.33
N GLU A 766 -36.44 -9.85 -9.52
CA GLU A 766 -35.93 -10.81 -10.51
C GLU A 766 -34.51 -10.52 -10.93
N LEU A 767 -34.18 -9.26 -11.25
CA LEU A 767 -32.84 -8.85 -11.62
C LEU A 767 -31.83 -9.16 -10.51
N ASN A 768 -32.16 -8.81 -9.27
CA ASN A 768 -31.27 -9.01 -8.14
C ASN A 768 -31.04 -10.50 -7.85
N LEU A 769 -32.08 -11.33 -7.96
CA LEU A 769 -31.96 -12.77 -7.77
C LEU A 769 -31.16 -13.44 -8.88
N LEU A 770 -31.30 -13.04 -10.15
CA LEU A 770 -30.50 -13.55 -11.27
C LEU A 770 -29.01 -13.22 -11.10
N TRP A 771 -28.70 -12.03 -10.61
CA TRP A 771 -27.33 -11.68 -10.27
C TRP A 771 -26.76 -12.54 -9.14
N LEU A 772 -27.54 -12.74 -8.07
CA LEU A 772 -27.12 -13.60 -6.95
C LEU A 772 -26.94 -15.04 -7.38
N GLU A 773 -27.87 -15.59 -8.13
CA GLU A 773 -27.76 -16.95 -8.68
C GLU A 773 -26.50 -17.12 -9.50
N SER A 774 -26.26 -16.20 -10.46
CA SER A 774 -25.09 -16.25 -11.32
C SER A 774 -23.78 -16.14 -10.54
N LEU A 775 -23.70 -15.24 -9.54
CA LEU A 775 -22.50 -15.05 -8.70
C LEU A 775 -22.22 -16.28 -7.84
N LEU A 776 -23.24 -16.83 -7.18
CA LEU A 776 -23.08 -18.00 -6.31
C LEU A 776 -22.78 -19.27 -7.11
N ARG A 777 -23.38 -19.43 -8.28
CA ARG A 777 -23.19 -20.60 -9.14
C ARG A 777 -21.79 -20.62 -9.75
N LEU A 778 -21.30 -19.51 -10.27
CA LEU A 778 -20.02 -19.45 -10.99
C LEU A 778 -18.82 -19.30 -10.05
N HIS A 779 -18.96 -18.53 -9.00
CA HIS A 779 -17.87 -18.27 -8.05
C HIS A 779 -18.01 -18.96 -6.70
N GLY A 780 -18.99 -19.87 -6.54
CA GLY A 780 -19.26 -20.59 -5.29
C GLY A 780 -18.04 -21.32 -4.74
N ARG A 781 -17.19 -21.87 -5.60
CA ARG A 781 -15.95 -22.53 -5.21
C ARG A 781 -14.96 -21.55 -4.57
N VAL A 782 -14.75 -20.38 -5.17
CA VAL A 782 -13.87 -19.33 -4.65
C VAL A 782 -14.39 -18.80 -3.31
N LEU A 783 -15.70 -18.63 -3.20
CA LEU A 783 -16.34 -18.18 -1.96
C LEU A 783 -16.16 -19.20 -0.83
N LYS A 784 -16.21 -20.51 -1.14
CA LYS A 784 -15.99 -21.59 -0.19
C LYS A 784 -14.52 -21.68 0.25
N GLU A 785 -13.58 -21.55 -0.68
CA GLU A 785 -12.13 -21.59 -0.39
C GLU A 785 -11.68 -20.40 0.47
N ARG A 786 -12.34 -19.23 0.36
CA ARG A 786 -12.04 -18.01 1.09
C ARG A 786 -13.13 -17.58 2.06
N GLN A 787 -13.71 -18.51 2.78
CA GLN A 787 -14.83 -18.26 3.70
C GLN A 787 -14.58 -17.13 4.70
N GLY A 788 -13.35 -17.00 5.21
CA GLY A 788 -12.99 -15.96 6.17
C GLY A 788 -13.20 -14.54 5.63
N ASP A 789 -12.86 -14.30 4.36
CA ASP A 789 -12.92 -12.99 3.74
C ASP A 789 -14.35 -12.59 3.34
N PHE A 790 -15.14 -13.57 2.93
CA PHE A 790 -16.50 -13.34 2.41
C PHE A 790 -17.61 -13.54 3.45
N ALA A 791 -17.30 -14.00 4.68
CA ALA A 791 -18.29 -14.35 5.70
C ALA A 791 -19.28 -13.20 6.01
N GLU A 792 -18.82 -11.96 6.10
CA GLU A 792 -19.66 -10.79 6.36
C GLU A 792 -20.64 -10.55 5.22
N VAL A 793 -20.15 -10.62 3.99
CA VAL A 793 -20.93 -10.31 2.79
C VAL A 793 -21.95 -11.42 2.52
N VAL A 794 -21.57 -12.69 2.71
CA VAL A 794 -22.48 -13.84 2.57
C VAL A 794 -23.60 -13.74 3.60
N ARG A 795 -23.33 -13.35 4.84
CA ARG A 795 -24.38 -13.11 5.85
C ARG A 795 -25.31 -11.95 5.45
N MET A 796 -24.79 -10.88 4.82
CA MET A 796 -25.63 -9.81 4.28
C MET A 796 -26.56 -10.33 3.20
N VAL A 797 -26.03 -11.11 2.25
CA VAL A 797 -26.83 -11.76 1.19
C VAL A 797 -27.91 -12.68 1.79
N GLN A 798 -27.55 -13.52 2.75
CA GLN A 798 -28.52 -14.41 3.42
C GLN A 798 -29.65 -13.62 4.09
N ARG A 799 -29.32 -12.52 4.79
CA ARG A 799 -30.35 -11.66 5.41
C ARG A 799 -31.26 -11.01 4.38
N ALA A 800 -30.69 -10.51 3.27
CA ALA A 800 -31.46 -9.90 2.20
C ALA A 800 -32.40 -10.92 1.55
N VAL A 801 -31.92 -12.12 1.24
CA VAL A 801 -32.75 -13.20 0.68
C VAL A 801 -33.85 -13.65 1.63
N ALA A 802 -33.54 -13.88 2.92
CA ALA A 802 -34.53 -14.26 3.93
C ALA A 802 -35.63 -13.20 4.09
N ARG A 803 -35.26 -11.91 4.06
CA ARG A 803 -36.21 -10.81 4.10
C ARG A 803 -37.12 -10.80 2.86
N LEU A 804 -36.54 -10.90 1.66
CA LEU A 804 -37.31 -10.97 0.42
C LEU A 804 -38.27 -12.16 0.40
N GLN A 805 -37.82 -13.32 0.86
CA GLN A 805 -38.68 -14.51 1.00
C GLN A 805 -39.83 -14.21 1.93
N GLY A 806 -39.60 -13.60 3.09
CA GLY A 806 -40.66 -13.22 4.04
C GLY A 806 -41.66 -12.21 3.47
N GLU A 807 -41.20 -11.24 2.66
CA GLU A 807 -42.08 -10.27 1.99
C GLU A 807 -42.93 -10.92 0.90
N VAL A 808 -42.35 -11.78 0.08
CA VAL A 808 -43.10 -12.53 -0.95
C VAL A 808 -44.12 -13.47 -0.32
N MET A 809 -43.77 -14.17 0.74
CA MET A 809 -44.70 -15.05 1.48
C MET A 809 -45.88 -14.26 2.04
N LYS A 810 -45.66 -13.11 2.67
CA LYS A 810 -46.74 -12.24 3.14
C LYS A 810 -47.68 -11.77 2.03
N VAL A 811 -47.15 -11.42 0.88
CA VAL A 811 -47.95 -11.05 -0.28
C VAL A 811 -48.77 -12.26 -0.79
N ALA A 812 -48.13 -13.42 -0.87
CA ALA A 812 -48.82 -14.64 -1.30
C ALA A 812 -49.95 -15.05 -0.32
N GLU A 813 -49.73 -14.96 0.99
CA GLU A 813 -50.74 -15.22 2.01
C GLU A 813 -51.89 -14.22 1.93
N ARG A 814 -51.61 -12.93 1.74
CA ARG A 814 -52.66 -11.91 1.55
C ARG A 814 -53.46 -12.18 0.28
N ASN A 815 -52.82 -12.50 -0.84
CA ASN A 815 -53.51 -12.85 -2.07
C ASN A 815 -54.34 -14.10 -1.92
N ARG A 816 -53.83 -15.11 -1.23
CA ARG A 816 -54.57 -16.32 -0.89
C ARG A 816 -55.81 -16.02 -0.03
N GLY A 817 -55.66 -15.24 1.04
CA GLY A 817 -56.79 -14.80 1.86
C GLY A 817 -57.82 -13.98 1.13
N THR A 818 -57.39 -13.10 0.19
CA THR A 818 -58.34 -12.33 -0.68
C THR A 818 -59.08 -13.25 -1.63
N ILE A 819 -58.39 -14.23 -2.25
CA ILE A 819 -59.04 -15.22 -3.13
C ILE A 819 -60.06 -16.06 -2.34
N ASP A 820 -59.68 -16.55 -1.16
CA ASP A 820 -60.54 -17.32 -0.31
C ASP A 820 -61.79 -16.51 0.15
N TYR A 821 -61.59 -15.22 0.45
CA TYR A 821 -62.68 -14.29 0.74
C TYR A 821 -63.60 -14.07 -0.45
N LEU A 822 -63.04 -13.84 -1.65
CA LEU A 822 -63.84 -13.66 -2.89
C LEU A 822 -64.59 -14.94 -3.28
N LEU A 823 -64.00 -16.10 -3.12
CA LEU A 823 -64.63 -17.40 -3.35
C LEU A 823 -65.67 -17.75 -2.29
N GLY A 824 -65.54 -17.24 -1.05
CA GLY A 824 -66.50 -17.40 0.02
C GLY A 824 -67.76 -16.48 -0.09
N GLN A 825 -67.64 -15.33 -0.76
CA GLN A 825 -68.72 -14.38 -0.89
C GLN A 825 -70.03 -14.90 -1.63
N PRO A 826 -69.94 -15.74 -2.68
CA PRO A 826 -71.13 -16.28 -3.31
C PRO A 826 -71.98 -17.14 -2.37
N ARG A 827 -71.45 -17.77 -1.37
CA ARG A 827 -72.16 -18.60 -0.41
C ARG A 827 -72.94 -17.80 0.63
N ALA A 828 -72.53 -16.57 0.90
CA ALA A 828 -73.24 -15.71 1.87
C ALA A 828 -74.43 -14.96 1.26
N ARG A 829 -74.48 -14.81 -0.08
CA ARG A 829 -75.56 -14.07 -0.77
C ARG A 829 -76.71 -14.94 -1.26
N ASN A 830 -76.53 -16.24 -1.45
CA ASN A 830 -77.60 -17.17 -1.90
C ASN A 830 -77.91 -18.17 -0.79
N GLY A 831 -78.77 -17.78 0.16
CA GLY A 831 -79.46 -18.68 1.06
C GLY A 831 -80.52 -19.49 0.30
N VAL A 832 -80.14 -20.33 -0.65
CA VAL A 832 -81.01 -21.38 -1.23
C VAL A 832 -80.17 -22.61 -1.48
N GLU A 833 -80.60 -23.69 -0.91
CA GLU A 833 -80.08 -25.06 -1.09
C GLU A 833 -79.95 -25.43 -2.57
N GLY A 834 -78.86 -26.02 -2.97
CA GLY A 834 -78.77 -26.65 -4.26
C GLY A 834 -77.40 -27.18 -4.63
N SER A 835 -77.20 -28.46 -4.40
CA SER A 835 -76.31 -29.46 -4.98
C SER A 835 -74.90 -29.03 -5.42
N GLY A 836 -74.00 -29.66 -4.80
CA GLY A 836 -72.52 -29.52 -5.01
C GLY A 836 -72.03 -29.84 -6.39
N VAL A 837 -71.21 -28.91 -6.91
CA VAL A 837 -70.18 -29.24 -7.89
C VAL A 837 -68.84 -28.92 -7.25
N ARG A 838 -68.16 -29.95 -6.82
CA ARG A 838 -66.74 -29.87 -6.38
C ARG A 838 -65.88 -29.71 -7.62
N LEU A 839 -65.39 -28.53 -7.87
CA LEU A 839 -64.24 -28.32 -8.73
C LEU A 839 -63.00 -28.78 -7.99
N ARG A 840 -62.58 -30.00 -8.35
CA ARG A 840 -61.24 -30.50 -7.95
C ARG A 840 -60.18 -29.76 -8.79
N LEU A 841 -59.50 -28.77 -8.21
CA LEU A 841 -58.22 -28.35 -8.69
C LEU A 841 -57.23 -29.44 -8.25
N MET A 842 -56.69 -30.18 -9.22
CA MET A 842 -55.58 -31.11 -9.00
C MET A 842 -54.35 -30.30 -8.61
N GLY A 843 -53.98 -30.31 -7.35
CA GLY A 843 -52.70 -30.01 -6.84
C GLY A 843 -52.14 -31.24 -6.17
N ASN A 844 -50.98 -31.67 -6.62
CA ASN A 844 -50.21 -32.80 -6.14
C ASN A 844 -50.00 -32.75 -4.62
N GLY A 845 -50.17 -33.92 -4.00
CA GLY A 845 -50.27 -34.19 -2.61
C GLY A 845 -49.09 -33.81 -1.76
N VAL A 846 -49.45 -33.37 -0.56
CA VAL A 846 -48.69 -33.61 0.66
C VAL A 846 -49.71 -34.01 1.72
N GLY A 847 -49.43 -35.13 2.39
CA GLY A 847 -50.36 -35.85 3.23
C GLY A 847 -50.82 -35.09 4.47
N ASP A 848 -52.04 -35.42 4.83
CA ASP A 848 -52.70 -35.04 6.08
C ASP A 848 -51.95 -35.67 7.26
N VAL A 849 -51.61 -34.85 8.24
CA VAL A 849 -51.35 -35.31 9.61
C VAL A 849 -52.36 -34.60 10.50
N GLU A 850 -53.21 -35.44 11.13
CA GLU A 850 -54.25 -35.10 12.05
C GLU A 850 -53.74 -34.31 13.26
N ALA A 851 -54.50 -33.27 13.63
CA ALA A 851 -54.36 -32.58 14.88
C ALA A 851 -54.85 -33.46 16.02
N GLY A 852 -53.99 -33.77 16.95
CA GLY A 852 -54.32 -34.31 18.28
C GLY A 852 -54.01 -33.25 19.32
N ASP A 853 -55.06 -32.82 20.03
CA ASP A 853 -54.99 -32.03 21.26
C ASP A 853 -54.24 -32.80 22.35
N GLY A 854 -53.32 -32.11 23.01
CA GLY A 854 -52.66 -32.61 24.21
C GLY A 854 -51.78 -31.57 24.85
N ASP A 855 -52.33 -30.93 25.87
CA ASP A 855 -51.61 -30.15 26.89
C ASP A 855 -50.43 -30.97 27.47
N GLU A 856 -49.35 -30.31 27.77
CA GLU A 856 -48.62 -30.25 29.05
C GLU A 856 -47.10 -30.02 28.92
N SER A 857 -46.71 -29.02 29.69
CA SER A 857 -45.46 -28.89 30.50
C SER A 857 -44.12 -28.67 29.77
N MET A 858 -43.53 -27.56 30.23
CA MET A 858 -42.12 -27.19 30.29
C MET A 858 -41.18 -28.35 30.52
N ASP A 859 -40.10 -28.40 29.76
CA ASP A 859 -38.77 -28.62 30.36
C ASP A 859 -37.69 -28.04 29.45
N ASP A 860 -36.71 -27.51 30.13
CA ASP A 860 -35.50 -26.91 29.58
C ASP A 860 -34.59 -27.97 28.98
N GLY A 861 -33.83 -27.62 27.93
CA GLY A 861 -32.60 -28.34 27.65
C GLY A 861 -32.19 -28.54 26.19
N GLU A 862 -31.04 -27.98 25.92
CA GLU A 862 -30.05 -28.38 24.95
C GLU A 862 -30.14 -27.87 23.48
N GLU A 863 -29.28 -26.94 23.24
CA GLU A 863 -28.72 -26.57 21.95
C GLU A 863 -28.12 -27.80 21.27
N GLY A 864 -28.65 -28.16 20.13
CA GLY A 864 -28.12 -29.19 19.26
C GLY A 864 -27.61 -28.56 17.94
N ASP A 865 -26.33 -28.69 17.70
CA ASP A 865 -25.61 -28.44 16.47
C ASP A 865 -26.40 -28.82 15.21
N ALA A 866 -26.59 -27.87 14.33
CA ALA A 866 -27.01 -28.09 12.95
C ALA A 866 -25.94 -27.68 11.99
N SER A 867 -24.92 -28.52 11.86
CA SER A 867 -23.95 -28.45 10.76
C SER A 867 -24.13 -29.67 9.83
N GLU A 868 -25.12 -29.62 8.98
CA GLU A 868 -25.11 -30.43 7.77
C GLU A 868 -25.59 -29.60 6.58
N TRP A 869 -24.65 -29.17 5.81
CA TRP A 869 -24.86 -28.62 4.48
C TRP A 869 -25.01 -29.81 3.50
N ILE A 870 -26.22 -30.08 3.04
CA ILE A 870 -26.45 -31.01 1.94
C ILE A 870 -26.13 -30.27 0.65
N GLY A 871 -25.09 -30.71 -0.04
CA GLY A 871 -24.74 -30.25 -1.36
C GLY A 871 -25.82 -30.59 -2.37
N LEU A 872 -26.16 -29.61 -3.18
CA LEU A 872 -26.87 -29.83 -4.43
C LEU A 872 -25.83 -30.21 -5.49
N GLU A 873 -26.00 -31.40 -6.10
CA GLU A 873 -25.39 -31.78 -7.39
C GLU A 873 -25.91 -30.94 -8.53
#